data_b47189ef46099b36092e8efd4a3ec138
#
_entry.id   b47189ef46099b36092e8efd4a3ec138
#
_cell.length_a   1.000
_cell.length_b   1.000
_cell.length_c   1.000
_cell.angle_alpha   90.00
_cell.angle_beta   90.00
_cell.angle_gamma   90.00
#
_symmetry.space_group_name_H-M   'P 1'
#
loop_
_entity.id
_entity.type
_entity.pdbx_description
1 polymer ?
#
loop_
_entity_poly.entity_id
_entity_poly.type
_entity_poly.pdbx_seq_one_letter_code
_entity_poly.pdbx_strand_id
1 'polypeptide(L)'
;MSIKPISSSVNCTLTKIGQRARLPVAIAGVLLSAQSQAFLPTPLSIMTTGELADESTLESVTAPQKNVVIAKAVVPSSSNVQTDAQKSLTSAAESLLTDWRTQVKTENLAQHTTWRRLLYFYDGQNRALTKKKTESLIDDPSFFLSERGQQDSGAELDAMLVALAQELTQSSTTNDKRANTQANRSISCRFPARVAWLKNVLTIDDASLSAECPMLDEWTQKLAPEQLSIMFAQEYLDNPTSAFAHTLLRIDSKASVADPSQIHHAYALNYTVGGNPADSFPVYAVKSMIGGYDSIIEIDPYPERFAKYIQDDERDAWTYQLNLTPSEVQQIIRHVWETKDLELPYYFATDNCASEILRLIDVVRPQQHLLSQLPYVVVPSDVVQLLNKESLLGSANYTPADSTLRQAQLNEVKQQRDQLGYHNSAKQTVNEIKSAQLNPVSSMSDNKQTLLPRSIAVSDNNPIDRHPLQLGYVGMGQRGDNNYIDIGVRAGYHDTLDRPSGFPQFFDLEGAAATLRLYDKDDYSSSHRDSQPKSVVLQNVTLIRGRSFNPINSAKKGKTWGATIEATRVNDGSQKNGTDHLVGSVGYESGWSWAFGTPKANTGEMPPQLCYTFLSGTAQTGRGLNKGFRVGTGVNAGCRYQINNQLRAQAELQLPYWYHGNSNESDVRGHYWQPISTLGLQYDIDKKQALRLNASYDWQDRVADHDDVQFSYRRYF
;
A
#
# COMPACT_ATOMS: atom_id res chain seq x y z
N MET A 1 3.04 -32.98 66.31
CA MET A 1 3.51 -33.53 65.03
C MET A 1 3.89 -32.37 64.15
N SER A 2 5.19 -32.14 64.05
CA SER A 2 5.83 -30.98 63.44
C SER A 2 6.35 -31.40 62.07
N ILE A 3 5.97 -30.70 60.99
CA ILE A 3 6.51 -30.94 59.67
C ILE A 3 7.29 -29.68 59.26
N LYS A 4 8.62 -29.87 59.14
CA LYS A 4 9.57 -28.86 58.64
C LYS A 4 9.46 -28.77 57.10
N PRO A 5 9.63 -27.58 56.48
CA PRO A 5 9.79 -27.46 55.05
C PRO A 5 11.22 -27.73 54.61
N ILE A 6 11.36 -28.50 53.53
CA ILE A 6 12.63 -28.78 52.85
C ILE A 6 12.84 -27.67 51.80
N SER A 7 13.88 -26.86 51.98
CA SER A 7 14.38 -25.94 50.96
C SER A 7 15.34 -26.70 50.04
N SER A 8 15.00 -26.87 48.79
CA SER A 8 15.94 -27.30 47.74
C SER A 8 16.36 -26.10 46.91
N SER A 9 17.55 -25.58 47.20
CA SER A 9 18.30 -24.67 46.36
C SER A 9 18.83 -25.43 45.15
N VAL A 10 18.28 -25.15 43.97
CA VAL A 10 18.88 -25.60 42.70
C VAL A 10 19.93 -24.55 42.29
N ASN A 11 21.18 -24.83 42.63
CA ASN A 11 22.32 -24.12 42.03
C ASN A 11 22.49 -24.59 40.59
N CYS A 12 22.06 -23.73 39.64
CA CYS A 12 22.37 -23.93 38.23
C CYS A 12 23.76 -23.34 37.96
N THR A 13 24.76 -24.18 38.04
CA THR A 13 26.13 -23.84 37.63
C THR A 13 26.19 -23.86 36.11
N LEU A 14 26.16 -22.71 35.47
CA LEU A 14 26.50 -22.54 34.06
C LEU A 14 28.00 -22.86 33.89
N THR A 15 28.28 -24.10 33.52
CA THR A 15 29.60 -24.52 33.05
C THR A 15 29.88 -23.78 31.74
N LYS A 16 30.95 -22.98 31.70
CA LYS A 16 31.52 -22.37 30.50
C LYS A 16 31.76 -23.47 29.45
N ILE A 17 30.89 -23.54 28.44
CA ILE A 17 31.15 -24.29 27.24
C ILE A 17 32.05 -23.43 26.36
N GLY A 18 33.32 -23.42 26.67
CA GLY A 18 34.36 -22.90 25.82
C GLY A 18 34.74 -23.93 24.75
N GLN A 19 33.91 -24.13 23.76
CA GLN A 19 34.32 -24.72 22.49
C GLN A 19 33.71 -23.89 21.40
N ARG A 20 34.55 -23.20 20.65
CA ARG A 20 34.21 -22.48 19.43
C ARG A 20 33.48 -23.44 18.46
N ALA A 21 32.16 -23.49 18.55
CA ALA A 21 31.34 -24.26 17.63
C ALA A 21 31.47 -23.62 16.27
N ARG A 22 32.15 -24.28 15.36
CA ARG A 22 32.19 -23.91 13.93
C ARG A 22 30.83 -24.23 13.29
N LEU A 23 29.82 -23.40 13.60
CA LEU A 23 28.49 -23.50 13.01
C LEU A 23 28.43 -23.27 11.48
N PRO A 24 29.38 -22.55 10.83
CA PRO A 24 29.24 -22.14 9.44
C PRO A 24 29.29 -23.26 8.40
N VAL A 25 29.97 -24.37 8.68
CA VAL A 25 30.15 -25.46 7.69
C VAL A 25 28.86 -26.26 7.48
N ALA A 26 28.00 -26.35 8.48
CA ALA A 26 26.75 -27.10 8.37
C ALA A 26 25.68 -26.34 7.55
N ILE A 27 25.67 -25.00 7.60
CA ILE A 27 24.70 -24.19 6.84
C ILE A 27 25.07 -24.17 5.35
N ALA A 28 26.33 -24.08 5.00
CA ALA A 28 26.80 -24.18 3.61
C ALA A 28 26.55 -25.57 3.01
N GLY A 29 26.64 -26.63 3.83
CA GLY A 29 26.39 -28.01 3.40
C GLY A 29 24.92 -28.28 3.02
N VAL A 30 23.97 -27.66 3.72
CA VAL A 30 22.54 -27.82 3.40
C VAL A 30 22.16 -27.07 2.12
N LEU A 31 22.79 -25.93 1.83
CA LEU A 31 22.57 -25.19 0.59
C LEU A 31 23.20 -25.88 -0.64
N LEU A 32 24.34 -26.55 -0.45
CA LEU A 32 25.04 -27.27 -1.54
C LEU A 32 24.41 -28.63 -1.86
N SER A 33 23.77 -29.31 -0.91
CA SER A 33 23.10 -30.58 -1.16
C SER A 33 21.79 -30.45 -1.95
N ALA A 34 21.19 -29.28 -1.99
CA ALA A 34 20.02 -28.99 -2.83
C ALA A 34 20.36 -28.64 -4.30
N GLN A 35 21.66 -28.45 -4.63
CA GLN A 35 22.11 -27.99 -5.96
C GLN A 35 22.52 -29.11 -6.92
N SER A 36 22.50 -30.40 -6.56
CA SER A 36 23.05 -31.46 -7.39
C SER A 36 22.25 -31.78 -8.65
N GLN A 37 21.24 -31.01 -9.05
CA GLN A 37 20.48 -31.19 -10.29
C GLN A 37 20.17 -29.93 -11.10
N ALA A 38 20.86 -28.81 -10.89
CA ALA A 38 20.67 -27.62 -11.72
C ALA A 38 21.78 -27.50 -12.78
N PHE A 39 21.44 -27.77 -14.04
CA PHE A 39 22.29 -27.54 -15.22
C PHE A 39 22.55 -26.03 -15.40
N LEU A 40 23.83 -25.66 -15.48
CA LEU A 40 24.27 -24.34 -15.93
C LEU A 40 23.99 -24.17 -17.44
N PRO A 41 23.36 -23.07 -17.88
CA PRO A 41 23.33 -22.77 -19.32
C PRO A 41 24.70 -22.23 -19.76
N THR A 42 25.19 -22.73 -20.88
CA THR A 42 26.38 -22.27 -21.61
C THR A 42 26.24 -20.77 -21.99
N PRO A 43 27.31 -20.00 -21.93
CA PRO A 43 27.25 -18.58 -22.30
C PRO A 43 27.09 -18.43 -23.82
N LEU A 44 26.08 -17.65 -24.24
CA LEU A 44 25.95 -17.21 -25.64
C LEU A 44 27.01 -16.16 -25.92
N SER A 45 27.83 -16.47 -26.96
CA SER A 45 28.81 -15.58 -27.54
C SER A 45 28.13 -14.35 -28.17
N ILE A 46 28.63 -13.17 -27.80
CA ILE A 46 28.30 -11.89 -28.44
C ILE A 46 29.01 -11.88 -29.82
N MET A 47 28.25 -11.88 -30.90
CA MET A 47 28.74 -11.45 -32.21
C MET A 47 28.28 -10.04 -32.48
N THR A 48 29.26 -9.14 -32.56
CA THR A 48 29.14 -7.80 -33.15
C THR A 48 29.36 -7.93 -34.65
N THR A 49 28.45 -7.52 -35.49
CA THR A 49 28.70 -6.85 -36.77
C THR A 49 27.47 -6.08 -37.20
N GLY A 50 27.68 -4.82 -37.54
CA GLY A 50 26.71 -3.90 -38.09
C GLY A 50 26.48 -4.18 -39.58
N GLU A 51 25.35 -3.70 -40.05
CA GLU A 51 25.24 -3.04 -41.37
C GLU A 51 23.87 -2.36 -41.48
N LEU A 52 23.93 -1.15 -42.00
CA LEU A 52 22.82 -0.28 -42.38
C LEU A 52 22.15 -0.82 -43.66
N ALA A 53 20.84 -0.87 -43.70
CA ALA A 53 20.01 -0.66 -44.92
C ALA A 53 18.55 -0.49 -44.55
N ASP A 54 18.08 0.68 -44.75
CA ASP A 54 17.08 1.17 -45.73
C ASP A 54 15.60 1.10 -45.29
N GLU A 55 15.03 2.30 -45.33
CA GLU A 55 13.63 2.62 -45.16
C GLU A 55 12.74 1.98 -46.25
N SER A 56 11.67 1.32 -45.85
CA SER A 56 10.40 1.41 -46.60
C SER A 56 9.22 0.96 -45.77
N THR A 57 8.35 1.92 -45.44
CA THR A 57 6.90 1.89 -45.33
C THR A 57 6.22 0.63 -44.76
N LEU A 58 5.83 0.72 -43.48
CA LEU A 58 4.64 0.06 -42.99
C LEU A 58 3.78 1.09 -42.24
N GLU A 59 2.69 1.49 -42.89
CA GLU A 59 1.62 2.28 -42.31
C GLU A 59 1.08 1.56 -41.05
N SER A 60 1.33 2.12 -39.90
CA SER A 60 0.62 1.75 -38.67
C SER A 60 -0.76 2.39 -38.72
N VAL A 61 -1.77 1.58 -38.95
CA VAL A 61 -3.17 1.95 -38.70
C VAL A 61 -3.35 2.11 -37.20
N THR A 62 -3.14 3.31 -36.71
CA THR A 62 -3.56 3.72 -35.38
C THR A 62 -5.08 3.86 -35.38
N ALA A 63 -5.77 2.98 -34.68
CA ALA A 63 -7.16 3.17 -34.32
C ALA A 63 -7.27 4.51 -33.55
N PRO A 64 -8.27 5.34 -33.84
CA PRO A 64 -8.44 6.60 -33.15
C PRO A 64 -8.82 6.31 -31.70
N GLN A 65 -7.94 6.61 -30.76
CA GLN A 65 -8.31 6.84 -29.37
C GLN A 65 -9.29 8.02 -29.36
N LYS A 66 -10.57 7.73 -29.30
CA LYS A 66 -11.57 8.70 -28.86
C LYS A 66 -11.33 8.91 -27.36
N ASN A 67 -10.43 9.80 -27.05
CA ASN A 67 -10.46 10.51 -25.78
C ASN A 67 -11.81 11.25 -25.76
N VAL A 68 -12.80 10.67 -25.09
CA VAL A 68 -13.94 11.42 -24.61
C VAL A 68 -13.41 12.26 -23.46
N VAL A 69 -12.72 13.32 -23.79
CA VAL A 69 -12.55 14.46 -22.91
C VAL A 69 -13.97 14.96 -22.67
N ILE A 70 -14.55 14.59 -21.53
CA ILE A 70 -15.69 15.34 -21.02
C ILE A 70 -15.12 16.75 -20.88
N ALA A 71 -15.57 17.63 -21.76
CA ALA A 71 -15.11 19.02 -21.81
C ALA A 71 -15.17 19.56 -20.38
N LYS A 72 -14.01 19.97 -19.85
CA LYS A 72 -13.95 20.78 -18.63
C LYS A 72 -14.97 21.88 -18.88
N ALA A 73 -16.06 21.88 -18.15
CA ALA A 73 -16.98 23.00 -18.17
C ALA A 73 -16.11 24.17 -17.70
N VAL A 74 -15.83 25.08 -18.63
CA VAL A 74 -15.10 26.31 -18.33
C VAL A 74 -16.00 27.08 -17.36
N VAL A 75 -15.70 26.94 -16.08
CA VAL A 75 -16.24 27.81 -15.06
C VAL A 75 -15.69 29.18 -15.39
N PRO A 76 -16.53 30.18 -15.69
CA PRO A 76 -16.04 31.54 -15.96
C PRO A 76 -15.26 32.00 -14.74
N SER A 77 -14.06 32.49 -14.96
CA SER A 77 -13.20 33.07 -13.91
C SER A 77 -13.99 34.00 -13.01
N SER A 78 -13.76 33.86 -11.72
CA SER A 78 -14.46 34.43 -10.57
C SER A 78 -14.53 35.99 -10.48
N SER A 79 -14.22 36.72 -11.54
CA SER A 79 -14.23 38.18 -11.51
C SER A 79 -15.63 38.82 -11.61
N ASN A 80 -16.71 38.06 -11.86
CA ASN A 80 -18.07 38.62 -11.98
C ASN A 80 -19.08 38.05 -10.96
N VAL A 81 -18.65 37.25 -9.99
CA VAL A 81 -19.57 36.70 -8.94
C VAL A 81 -19.68 37.63 -7.71
N GLN A 82 -18.73 38.58 -7.55
CA GLN A 82 -18.70 39.46 -6.39
C GLN A 82 -19.73 40.61 -6.39
N THR A 83 -20.42 40.87 -7.50
CA THR A 83 -21.39 42.02 -7.57
C THR A 83 -22.83 41.63 -7.39
N ASP A 84 -23.23 40.35 -7.42
CA ASP A 84 -24.63 39.94 -7.23
C ASP A 84 -25.02 39.58 -5.78
N ALA A 85 -24.08 39.57 -4.83
CA ALA A 85 -24.35 39.23 -3.43
C ALA A 85 -25.13 40.30 -2.63
N GLN A 86 -25.45 41.42 -3.24
CA GLN A 86 -26.23 42.53 -2.60
C GLN A 86 -27.61 42.76 -3.20
N LYS A 87 -28.25 41.71 -3.79
CA LYS A 87 -29.69 41.77 -4.02
C LYS A 87 -30.40 41.77 -2.65
N SER A 88 -31.14 42.82 -2.34
CA SER A 88 -31.98 42.89 -1.15
C SER A 88 -32.87 41.65 -1.05
N LEU A 89 -32.78 40.91 0.05
CA LEU A 89 -33.67 39.79 0.36
C LEU A 89 -35.14 40.26 0.27
N THR A 90 -36.00 39.39 -0.23
CA THR A 90 -37.44 39.66 -0.11
C THR A 90 -37.84 39.53 1.36
N SER A 91 -38.91 40.23 1.80
CA SER A 91 -39.38 40.13 3.18
C SER A 91 -39.73 38.70 3.62
N ALA A 92 -40.18 37.89 2.68
CA ALA A 92 -40.45 36.45 2.87
C ALA A 92 -39.15 35.67 3.12
N ALA A 93 -38.08 35.93 2.35
CA ALA A 93 -36.77 35.31 2.55
C ALA A 93 -36.16 35.72 3.90
N GLU A 94 -36.31 36.96 4.32
CA GLU A 94 -35.85 37.47 5.63
C GLU A 94 -36.54 36.77 6.82
N SER A 95 -37.87 36.54 6.70
CA SER A 95 -38.60 35.80 7.72
C SER A 95 -38.12 34.36 7.85
N LEU A 96 -38.03 33.61 6.73
CA LEU A 96 -37.52 32.25 6.71
C LEU A 96 -36.10 32.16 7.29
N LEU A 97 -35.23 33.07 6.88
CA LEU A 97 -33.84 33.11 7.34
C LEU A 97 -33.75 33.36 8.85
N THR A 98 -34.63 34.20 9.41
CA THR A 98 -34.67 34.46 10.85
C THR A 98 -35.06 33.21 11.64
N ASP A 99 -36.07 32.48 11.17
CA ASP A 99 -36.52 31.24 11.79
C ASP A 99 -35.42 30.15 11.72
N TRP A 100 -34.82 29.95 10.56
CA TRP A 100 -33.75 28.99 10.38
C TRP A 100 -32.48 29.33 11.19
N ARG A 101 -32.07 30.61 11.25
CA ARG A 101 -30.95 31.04 12.09
C ARG A 101 -31.20 30.80 13.58
N THR A 102 -32.45 30.95 14.02
CA THR A 102 -32.84 30.64 15.39
C THR A 102 -32.72 29.13 15.65
N GLN A 103 -33.22 28.30 14.75
CA GLN A 103 -33.10 26.84 14.87
C GLN A 103 -31.63 26.37 14.82
N VAL A 104 -30.84 26.86 13.84
CA VAL A 104 -29.39 26.57 13.71
C VAL A 104 -28.64 26.89 15.00
N LYS A 105 -28.96 28.02 15.63
CA LYS A 105 -28.34 28.43 16.91
C LYS A 105 -28.79 27.53 18.08
N THR A 106 -30.08 27.24 18.16
CA THR A 106 -30.65 26.44 19.24
C THR A 106 -30.15 25.00 19.21
N GLU A 107 -30.06 24.40 18.03
CA GLU A 107 -29.60 23.00 17.82
C GLU A 107 -28.10 22.91 17.57
N ASN A 108 -27.39 24.03 17.58
CA ASN A 108 -25.93 24.09 17.31
C ASN A 108 -25.54 23.42 16.00
N LEU A 109 -26.30 23.59 14.93
CA LEU A 109 -26.13 22.90 13.66
C LEU A 109 -24.79 23.20 12.96
N ALA A 110 -24.22 24.39 13.21
CA ALA A 110 -22.88 24.76 12.71
C ALA A 110 -21.77 23.82 13.21
N GLN A 111 -21.95 23.17 14.35
CA GLN A 111 -21.04 22.20 14.94
C GLN A 111 -21.55 20.76 14.78
N HIS A 112 -22.67 20.55 14.10
CA HIS A 112 -23.20 19.23 13.86
C HIS A 112 -22.21 18.37 13.04
N THR A 113 -21.96 17.14 13.49
CA THR A 113 -20.90 16.29 12.90
C THR A 113 -21.09 16.06 11.39
N THR A 114 -22.33 15.79 10.95
CA THR A 114 -22.61 15.61 9.51
C THR A 114 -22.29 16.85 8.69
N TRP A 115 -22.71 18.06 9.18
CA TRP A 115 -22.39 19.33 8.51
C TRP A 115 -20.89 19.51 8.35
N ARG A 116 -20.16 19.29 9.42
CA ARG A 116 -18.70 19.40 9.41
C ARG A 116 -18.04 18.37 8.48
N ARG A 117 -18.57 17.14 8.40
CA ARG A 117 -18.08 16.10 7.46
C ARG A 117 -18.34 16.49 6.00
N LEU A 118 -19.52 17.03 5.68
CA LEU A 118 -19.83 17.56 4.35
C LEU A 118 -18.87 18.68 3.92
N LEU A 119 -18.28 19.39 4.86
CA LEU A 119 -17.30 20.46 4.62
C LEU A 119 -15.86 20.02 4.84
N TYR A 120 -15.57 18.74 5.06
CA TYR A 120 -14.22 18.19 5.33
C TYR A 120 -13.53 18.77 6.58
N PHE A 121 -14.30 19.14 7.60
CA PHE A 121 -13.77 19.48 8.93
C PHE A 121 -13.65 18.21 9.78
N TYR A 122 -12.42 17.85 10.14
CA TYR A 122 -12.11 16.66 10.94
C TYR A 122 -11.32 17.03 12.19
N ASP A 123 -11.99 17.49 13.21
CA ASP A 123 -11.39 18.00 14.45
C ASP A 123 -10.37 17.04 15.06
N GLY A 124 -9.11 17.46 15.10
CA GLY A 124 -8.02 16.67 15.62
C GLY A 124 -7.65 15.41 14.83
N GLN A 125 -8.38 15.12 13.75
CA GLN A 125 -8.17 13.97 12.86
C GLN A 125 -7.55 14.37 11.52
N ASN A 126 -7.29 15.66 11.34
CA ASN A 126 -6.55 16.15 10.19
C ASN A 126 -5.10 15.66 10.31
N ARG A 127 -4.72 14.72 9.45
CA ARG A 127 -3.42 14.06 9.47
C ARG A 127 -2.37 14.74 8.62
N ALA A 128 -2.79 15.69 7.78
CA ALA A 128 -1.88 16.51 7.01
C ALA A 128 -1.03 17.36 7.94
N LEU A 129 0.28 17.19 7.88
CA LEU A 129 1.25 17.89 8.75
C LEU A 129 1.19 19.43 8.60
N THR A 130 0.68 19.91 7.47
CA THR A 130 0.66 21.33 7.09
C THR A 130 -0.67 22.03 7.39
N LYS A 131 -1.75 21.29 7.67
CA LYS A 131 -3.09 21.86 7.90
C LYS A 131 -3.36 22.10 9.38
N LYS A 132 -4.03 23.22 9.71
CA LYS A 132 -4.51 23.47 11.05
C LYS A 132 -5.69 22.56 11.38
N LYS A 133 -5.77 22.10 12.62
CA LYS A 133 -6.81 21.17 13.09
C LYS A 133 -8.24 21.70 12.98
N THR A 134 -8.41 23.00 12.83
CA THR A 134 -9.71 23.69 12.79
C THR A 134 -10.15 24.11 11.39
N GLU A 135 -9.36 23.83 10.36
CA GLU A 135 -9.65 24.18 8.98
C GLU A 135 -10.16 22.98 8.18
N SER A 136 -10.96 23.24 7.14
CA SER A 136 -11.33 22.22 6.16
C SER A 136 -10.07 21.67 5.45
N LEU A 137 -10.09 20.40 5.08
CA LEU A 137 -9.05 19.80 4.23
C LEU A 137 -9.08 20.34 2.81
N ILE A 138 -10.25 20.83 2.34
CA ILE A 138 -10.41 21.41 1.02
C ILE A 138 -9.91 22.85 1.04
N ASP A 139 -8.97 23.16 0.17
CA ASP A 139 -8.40 24.50 0.00
C ASP A 139 -8.88 25.21 -1.28
N ASP A 140 -9.68 24.55 -2.11
CA ASP A 140 -10.33 25.19 -3.25
C ASP A 140 -11.43 26.16 -2.79
N PRO A 141 -11.30 27.48 -3.02
CA PRO A 141 -12.32 28.46 -2.62
C PRO A 141 -13.67 28.23 -3.29
N SER A 142 -13.69 27.58 -4.45
CA SER A 142 -14.94 27.31 -5.19
C SER A 142 -15.85 26.33 -4.47
N PHE A 143 -15.34 25.56 -3.52
CA PHE A 143 -16.13 24.65 -2.68
C PHE A 143 -16.98 25.36 -1.64
N PHE A 144 -16.67 26.59 -1.32
CA PHE A 144 -17.36 27.37 -0.29
C PHE A 144 -18.19 28.50 -0.89
N LEU A 145 -19.27 28.85 -0.22
CA LEU A 145 -20.05 30.07 -0.50
C LEU A 145 -19.51 31.26 0.29
N SER A 146 -19.06 31.02 1.53
CA SER A 146 -18.46 32.04 2.37
C SER A 146 -16.97 32.14 2.14
N GLU A 147 -16.43 33.36 2.03
CA GLU A 147 -14.96 33.60 2.02
C GLU A 147 -14.24 33.01 3.23
N ARG A 148 -14.95 32.82 4.35
CA ARG A 148 -14.44 32.19 5.57
C ARG A 148 -14.81 30.73 5.70
N GLY A 149 -15.50 30.14 4.70
CA GLY A 149 -16.05 28.79 4.76
C GLY A 149 -15.00 27.71 5.03
N GLN A 150 -13.78 27.89 4.55
CA GLN A 150 -12.67 26.98 4.82
C GLN A 150 -12.28 26.94 6.31
N GLN A 151 -12.44 28.03 7.04
CA GLN A 151 -12.00 28.18 8.44
C GLN A 151 -13.15 28.15 9.44
N ASP A 152 -14.37 28.43 8.97
CA ASP A 152 -15.55 28.61 9.80
C ASP A 152 -16.78 27.95 9.20
N SER A 153 -17.08 26.73 9.69
CA SER A 153 -18.26 25.97 9.28
C SER A 153 -19.58 26.70 9.54
N GLY A 154 -19.62 27.60 10.51
CA GLY A 154 -20.80 28.43 10.82
C GLY A 154 -21.01 29.53 9.79
N ALA A 155 -19.93 30.18 9.33
CA ALA A 155 -20.00 31.17 8.27
C ALA A 155 -20.46 30.52 6.93
N GLU A 156 -20.00 29.31 6.63
CA GLU A 156 -20.49 28.57 5.47
C GLU A 156 -21.96 28.17 5.59
N LEU A 157 -22.39 27.75 6.78
CA LEU A 157 -23.78 27.40 7.03
C LEU A 157 -24.69 28.63 6.83
N ASP A 158 -24.32 29.78 7.37
CA ASP A 158 -25.11 31.03 7.19
C ASP A 158 -25.19 31.43 5.71
N ALA A 159 -24.09 31.34 4.96
CA ALA A 159 -24.08 31.60 3.53
C ALA A 159 -24.98 30.62 2.75
N MET A 160 -25.01 29.36 3.15
CA MET A 160 -25.93 28.36 2.58
C MET A 160 -27.39 28.67 2.87
N LEU A 161 -27.72 29.10 4.11
CA LEU A 161 -29.08 29.48 4.47
C LEU A 161 -29.57 30.68 3.65
N VAL A 162 -28.72 31.69 3.50
CA VAL A 162 -29.04 32.88 2.68
C VAL A 162 -29.31 32.48 1.23
N ALA A 163 -28.44 31.69 0.63
CA ALA A 163 -28.60 31.24 -0.75
C ALA A 163 -29.85 30.38 -0.95
N LEU A 164 -30.14 29.48 0.00
CA LEU A 164 -31.34 28.63 -0.04
C LEU A 164 -32.62 29.42 0.12
N ALA A 165 -32.68 30.42 1.03
CA ALA A 165 -33.84 31.31 1.21
C ALA A 165 -34.09 32.14 -0.05
N GLN A 166 -33.04 32.61 -0.71
CA GLN A 166 -33.15 33.29 -2.00
C GLN A 166 -33.73 32.39 -3.08
N GLU A 167 -33.25 31.16 -3.21
CA GLU A 167 -33.72 30.20 -4.19
C GLU A 167 -35.21 29.87 -4.02
N LEU A 168 -35.64 29.59 -2.79
CA LEU A 168 -37.05 29.31 -2.45
C LEU A 168 -37.99 30.44 -2.80
N THR A 169 -37.57 31.69 -2.63
CA THR A 169 -38.42 32.86 -2.87
C THR A 169 -38.41 33.35 -4.32
N GLN A 170 -37.39 33.00 -5.10
CA GLN A 170 -37.27 33.38 -6.53
C GLN A 170 -37.94 32.37 -7.47
N SER A 171 -38.12 31.13 -7.08
CA SER A 171 -38.72 30.05 -7.91
C SER A 171 -40.17 30.37 -8.35
N SER A 172 -40.81 31.38 -7.73
CA SER A 172 -42.22 31.71 -7.99
C SER A 172 -42.46 32.70 -9.16
N THR A 173 -41.42 33.21 -9.85
CA THR A 173 -41.61 34.43 -10.67
C THR A 173 -41.15 34.42 -12.12
N THR A 174 -40.50 33.37 -12.67
CA THR A 174 -39.98 33.46 -14.03
C THR A 174 -40.30 32.24 -14.95
N ASN A 175 -41.23 32.46 -15.87
CA ASN A 175 -41.47 31.63 -17.08
C ASN A 175 -40.50 32.02 -18.24
N ASP A 176 -39.21 32.17 -18.04
CA ASP A 176 -38.31 32.65 -19.07
C ASP A 176 -37.37 31.52 -19.61
N LYS A 177 -37.40 31.33 -20.93
CA LYS A 177 -36.62 30.28 -21.66
C LYS A 177 -35.09 30.47 -21.64
N ARG A 178 -34.56 31.43 -20.91
CA ARG A 178 -33.14 31.52 -20.55
C ARG A 178 -32.73 30.61 -19.38
N ALA A 179 -33.68 29.77 -18.92
CA ALA A 179 -33.64 28.99 -17.70
C ALA A 179 -32.51 27.91 -17.66
N ASN A 180 -32.12 27.34 -18.81
CA ASN A 180 -31.21 26.17 -18.80
C ASN A 180 -29.76 26.47 -18.34
N THR A 181 -29.30 27.71 -18.55
CA THR A 181 -27.96 28.10 -18.03
C THR A 181 -28.01 28.57 -16.57
N GLN A 182 -29.19 28.99 -16.12
CA GLN A 182 -29.43 29.48 -14.76
C GLN A 182 -29.80 28.34 -13.79
N ALA A 183 -30.50 27.31 -14.29
CA ALA A 183 -30.88 26.12 -13.51
C ALA A 183 -29.66 25.38 -12.90
N ASN A 184 -28.59 25.16 -13.67
CA ASN A 184 -27.38 24.53 -13.17
C ASN A 184 -26.55 25.40 -12.18
N ARG A 185 -26.93 26.67 -11.99
CA ARG A 185 -26.31 27.59 -11.02
C ARG A 185 -27.05 27.65 -9.69
N SER A 186 -28.19 26.98 -9.57
CA SER A 186 -28.95 26.96 -8.32
C SER A 186 -28.11 26.29 -7.22
N ILE A 187 -28.33 26.73 -5.98
CA ILE A 187 -27.60 26.17 -4.86
C ILE A 187 -27.94 24.69 -4.65
N SER A 188 -29.19 24.31 -4.93
CA SER A 188 -29.67 22.93 -4.86
C SER A 188 -28.98 22.01 -5.87
N CYS A 189 -28.63 22.53 -7.05
CA CYS A 189 -27.93 21.77 -8.08
C CYS A 189 -26.41 21.71 -7.86
N ARG A 190 -25.85 22.77 -7.25
CA ARG A 190 -24.42 22.85 -6.97
C ARG A 190 -24.01 22.06 -5.73
N PHE A 191 -24.82 22.14 -4.65
CA PHE A 191 -24.55 21.51 -3.38
C PHE A 191 -25.69 20.59 -2.90
N PRO A 192 -26.03 19.54 -3.68
CA PRO A 192 -27.21 18.71 -3.41
C PRO A 192 -27.11 17.91 -2.10
N ALA A 193 -25.90 17.53 -1.65
CA ALA A 193 -25.73 16.81 -0.38
C ALA A 193 -25.95 17.72 0.83
N ARG A 194 -25.44 18.95 0.77
CA ARG A 194 -25.63 19.97 1.82
C ARG A 194 -27.08 20.37 1.91
N VAL A 195 -27.74 20.61 0.76
CA VAL A 195 -29.15 20.96 0.71
C VAL A 195 -30.03 19.82 1.21
N ALA A 196 -29.77 18.58 0.82
CA ALA A 196 -30.50 17.41 1.32
C ALA A 196 -30.39 17.27 2.86
N TRP A 197 -29.22 17.51 3.43
CA TRP A 197 -29.06 17.52 4.88
C TRP A 197 -29.83 18.67 5.53
N LEU A 198 -29.74 19.89 4.99
CA LEU A 198 -30.48 21.07 5.50
C LEU A 198 -31.99 20.86 5.43
N LYS A 199 -32.53 20.29 4.35
CA LYS A 199 -33.95 19.94 4.23
C LYS A 199 -34.41 19.05 5.38
N ASN A 200 -33.63 18.03 5.72
CA ASN A 200 -33.98 17.12 6.82
C ASN A 200 -33.96 17.80 8.18
N VAL A 201 -32.92 18.59 8.49
CA VAL A 201 -32.78 19.20 9.83
C VAL A 201 -33.69 20.42 10.03
N LEU A 202 -33.97 21.19 8.97
CA LEU A 202 -34.85 22.36 9.01
C LEU A 202 -36.31 22.03 8.64
N THR A 203 -36.60 20.75 8.33
CA THR A 203 -37.94 20.27 7.96
C THR A 203 -38.55 21.07 6.77
N ILE A 204 -37.73 21.28 5.72
CA ILE A 204 -38.14 21.97 4.51
C ILE A 204 -38.86 21.01 3.58
N ASP A 205 -40.07 21.34 3.12
CA ASP A 205 -40.84 20.51 2.19
C ASP A 205 -40.13 20.38 0.82
N ASP A 206 -40.07 19.17 0.32
CA ASP A 206 -39.47 18.88 -0.99
C ASP A 206 -40.16 19.61 -2.15
N ALA A 207 -41.49 19.79 -2.07
CA ALA A 207 -42.26 20.52 -3.06
C ALA A 207 -41.90 22.00 -3.17
N SER A 208 -41.26 22.57 -2.13
CA SER A 208 -40.84 23.97 -2.09
C SER A 208 -39.58 24.25 -2.92
N LEU A 209 -38.75 23.26 -3.17
CA LEU A 209 -37.51 23.35 -3.96
C LEU A 209 -37.74 22.71 -5.34
N SER A 210 -38.22 23.51 -6.27
CA SER A 210 -38.51 23.04 -7.65
C SER A 210 -37.38 23.33 -8.65
N ALA A 211 -36.15 23.47 -8.20
CA ALA A 211 -35.03 23.67 -9.10
C ALA A 211 -34.79 22.44 -9.95
N GLU A 212 -34.94 22.59 -11.27
CA GLU A 212 -34.54 21.55 -12.23
C GLU A 212 -33.02 21.54 -12.31
N CYS A 213 -32.40 20.35 -12.07
CA CYS A 213 -30.95 20.15 -12.08
C CYS A 213 -30.53 19.21 -13.23
N PRO A 214 -30.73 19.60 -14.51
CA PRO A 214 -30.59 18.67 -15.62
C PRO A 214 -29.22 17.98 -15.71
N MET A 215 -28.15 18.67 -15.39
CA MET A 215 -26.80 18.04 -15.38
C MET A 215 -26.62 17.03 -14.24
N LEU A 216 -27.10 17.34 -13.05
CA LEU A 216 -27.06 16.42 -11.90
C LEU A 216 -27.98 15.21 -12.17
N ASP A 217 -29.15 15.45 -12.71
CA ASP A 217 -30.14 14.40 -13.01
C ASP A 217 -29.62 13.47 -14.09
N GLU A 218 -29.07 13.99 -15.19
CA GLU A 218 -28.43 13.20 -16.24
C GLU A 218 -27.26 12.36 -15.70
N TRP A 219 -26.40 12.99 -14.89
CA TRP A 219 -25.26 12.32 -14.28
C TRP A 219 -25.71 11.22 -13.31
N THR A 220 -26.68 11.49 -12.45
CA THR A 220 -27.23 10.51 -11.51
C THR A 220 -27.95 9.37 -12.25
N GLN A 221 -28.72 9.70 -13.29
CA GLN A 221 -29.38 8.69 -14.11
C GLN A 221 -28.37 7.80 -14.85
N LYS A 222 -27.27 8.37 -15.33
CA LYS A 222 -26.17 7.61 -15.97
C LYS A 222 -25.52 6.62 -15.00
N LEU A 223 -25.23 7.03 -13.77
CA LEU A 223 -24.65 6.18 -12.74
C LEU A 223 -25.67 5.16 -12.19
N ALA A 224 -26.96 5.52 -12.14
CA ALA A 224 -28.06 4.73 -11.59
C ALA A 224 -27.70 4.03 -10.26
N PRO A 225 -27.19 4.76 -9.24
CA PRO A 225 -26.57 4.19 -8.06
C PRO A 225 -27.60 3.49 -7.16
N GLU A 226 -27.46 2.18 -7.01
CA GLU A 226 -28.28 1.33 -6.12
C GLU A 226 -27.49 0.88 -4.89
N GLN A 227 -26.21 0.54 -5.11
CA GLN A 227 -25.34 -0.02 -4.09
C GLN A 227 -23.90 0.45 -4.30
N LEU A 228 -23.13 0.51 -3.20
CA LEU A 228 -21.68 0.75 -3.25
C LEU A 228 -20.93 -0.49 -2.80
N SER A 229 -19.80 -0.75 -3.46
CA SER A 229 -18.87 -1.82 -3.10
C SER A 229 -17.44 -1.26 -3.09
N ILE A 230 -16.62 -1.67 -2.12
CA ILE A 230 -15.20 -1.35 -2.12
C ILE A 230 -14.43 -2.46 -2.84
N MET A 231 -13.62 -2.10 -3.83
CA MET A 231 -12.68 -3.01 -4.48
C MET A 231 -11.28 -2.73 -3.96
N PHE A 232 -10.61 -3.80 -3.56
CA PHE A 232 -9.22 -3.82 -3.12
C PHE A 232 -8.40 -4.60 -4.14
N ALA A 233 -7.48 -3.94 -4.84
CA ALA A 233 -6.48 -4.57 -5.69
C ALA A 233 -5.20 -4.80 -4.88
N GLN A 234 -4.71 -6.05 -4.87
CA GLN A 234 -3.54 -6.43 -4.08
C GLN A 234 -2.27 -5.67 -4.48
N GLU A 235 -1.28 -5.71 -3.63
CA GLU A 235 0.04 -5.14 -3.84
C GLU A 235 0.71 -5.72 -5.10
N TYR A 236 1.42 -4.86 -5.82
CA TYR A 236 2.19 -5.23 -6.99
C TYR A 236 3.56 -4.56 -6.96
N LEU A 237 4.59 -5.30 -6.57
CA LEU A 237 5.94 -4.76 -6.33
C LEU A 237 6.70 -4.39 -7.60
N ASP A 238 6.30 -4.90 -8.76
CA ASP A 238 6.97 -4.56 -10.03
C ASP A 238 6.68 -3.12 -10.49
N ASN A 239 5.67 -2.48 -9.88
CA ASN A 239 5.38 -1.06 -10.07
C ASN A 239 5.39 -0.33 -8.71
N PRO A 240 6.30 0.62 -8.49
CA PRO A 240 6.42 1.33 -7.21
C PRO A 240 5.16 2.03 -6.74
N THR A 241 4.33 2.56 -7.66
CA THR A 241 3.08 3.23 -7.32
C THR A 241 1.99 2.26 -6.88
N SER A 242 2.09 1.00 -7.26
CA SER A 242 1.16 -0.08 -6.94
C SER A 242 1.66 -0.99 -5.80
N ALA A 243 2.86 -0.71 -5.27
CA ALA A 243 3.49 -1.54 -4.23
C ALA A 243 2.69 -1.61 -2.92
N PHE A 244 1.81 -0.65 -2.68
CA PHE A 244 1.07 -0.50 -1.43
C PHE A 244 -0.41 -0.86 -1.54
N ALA A 245 -0.82 -1.64 -2.53
CA ALA A 245 -2.20 -1.93 -2.86
C ALA A 245 -2.96 -0.69 -3.40
N HIS A 246 -4.22 -0.88 -3.76
CA HIS A 246 -5.10 0.21 -4.15
C HIS A 246 -6.55 -0.13 -3.81
N THR A 247 -7.34 0.90 -3.51
CA THR A 247 -8.79 0.77 -3.34
C THR A 247 -9.53 1.76 -4.22
N LEU A 248 -10.67 1.31 -4.72
CA LEU A 248 -11.64 2.17 -5.40
C LEU A 248 -13.06 1.82 -4.91
N LEU A 249 -13.97 2.76 -5.08
CA LEU A 249 -15.38 2.55 -4.80
C LEU A 249 -16.09 2.18 -6.11
N ARG A 250 -16.77 1.02 -6.11
CA ARG A 250 -17.63 0.61 -7.22
C ARG A 250 -19.05 1.06 -6.97
N ILE A 251 -19.61 1.78 -7.92
CA ILE A 251 -21.00 2.23 -7.93
C ILE A 251 -21.79 1.19 -8.74
N ASP A 252 -22.57 0.38 -8.06
CA ASP A 252 -23.38 -0.66 -8.65
C ASP A 252 -24.75 -0.09 -9.02
N SER A 253 -25.16 -0.29 -10.28
CA SER A 253 -26.50 0.02 -10.74
C SER A 253 -27.48 -1.08 -10.35
N LYS A 254 -28.78 -0.80 -10.42
CA LYS A 254 -29.83 -1.80 -10.18
C LYS A 254 -29.65 -3.05 -11.07
N ALA A 255 -29.20 -2.85 -12.32
CA ALA A 255 -28.93 -3.95 -13.24
C ALA A 255 -27.76 -4.84 -12.77
N SER A 256 -26.64 -4.23 -12.37
CA SER A 256 -25.45 -4.98 -11.90
C SER A 256 -25.64 -5.64 -10.54
N VAL A 257 -26.53 -5.10 -9.69
CA VAL A 257 -26.91 -5.73 -8.42
C VAL A 257 -27.79 -6.96 -8.66
N ALA A 258 -28.76 -6.85 -9.59
CA ALA A 258 -29.68 -7.93 -9.88
C ALA A 258 -29.00 -9.11 -10.62
N ASP A 259 -28.04 -8.82 -11.50
CA ASP A 259 -27.30 -9.80 -12.29
C ASP A 259 -25.82 -9.41 -12.38
N PRO A 260 -24.90 -10.16 -11.73
CA PRO A 260 -23.46 -9.89 -11.80
C PRO A 260 -22.87 -9.90 -13.21
N SER A 261 -23.53 -10.52 -14.21
CA SER A 261 -23.10 -10.46 -15.61
C SER A 261 -23.27 -9.06 -16.22
N GLN A 262 -24.14 -8.23 -15.64
CA GLN A 262 -24.41 -6.85 -16.03
C GLN A 262 -23.41 -5.84 -15.40
N ILE A 263 -22.22 -6.29 -15.01
CA ILE A 263 -21.18 -5.47 -14.37
C ILE A 263 -20.74 -4.28 -15.25
N HIS A 264 -21.01 -4.33 -16.54
CA HIS A 264 -20.74 -3.24 -17.49
C HIS A 264 -21.62 -2.00 -17.26
N HIS A 265 -22.65 -2.10 -16.42
CA HIS A 265 -23.46 -0.97 -15.96
C HIS A 265 -22.97 -0.39 -14.64
N ALA A 266 -21.87 -0.89 -14.08
CA ALA A 266 -21.25 -0.33 -12.89
C ALA A 266 -20.17 0.70 -13.26
N TYR A 267 -19.93 1.65 -12.34
CA TYR A 267 -18.87 2.66 -12.45
C TYR A 267 -17.83 2.51 -11.35
N ALA A 268 -16.61 2.87 -11.64
CA ALA A 268 -15.52 2.98 -10.68
C ALA A 268 -15.32 4.45 -10.30
N LEU A 269 -15.42 4.75 -9.02
CA LEU A 269 -14.96 6.01 -8.44
C LEU A 269 -13.56 5.77 -7.90
N ASN A 270 -12.57 6.38 -8.49
CA ASN A 270 -11.16 6.19 -8.24
C ASN A 270 -10.52 7.49 -7.77
N TYR A 271 -9.91 7.48 -6.59
CA TYR A 271 -9.03 8.55 -6.12
C TYR A 271 -7.60 8.20 -6.49
N THR A 272 -6.98 9.02 -7.30
CA THR A 272 -5.60 8.81 -7.76
C THR A 272 -4.78 10.08 -7.62
N VAL A 273 -3.48 9.93 -7.60
CA VAL A 273 -2.55 11.06 -7.55
C VAL A 273 -2.37 11.67 -8.94
N GLY A 274 -2.56 12.96 -9.06
CA GLY A 274 -2.31 13.75 -10.27
C GLY A 274 -0.80 14.03 -10.46
N GLY A 275 0.01 12.95 -10.56
CA GLY A 275 1.47 13.07 -10.68
C GLY A 275 1.92 13.69 -12.00
N ASN A 276 3.09 14.36 -11.97
CA ASN A 276 3.74 14.85 -13.19
C ASN A 276 4.55 13.70 -13.83
N PRO A 277 4.23 13.29 -15.08
CA PRO A 277 4.95 12.21 -15.76
C PRO A 277 6.44 12.50 -15.99
N ALA A 278 6.86 13.79 -15.92
CA ALA A 278 8.26 14.20 -16.06
C ALA A 278 9.09 14.03 -14.79
N ASP A 279 8.46 13.77 -13.64
CA ASP A 279 9.19 13.60 -12.38
C ASP A 279 9.85 12.21 -12.34
N SER A 280 11.13 12.20 -11.95
CA SER A 280 11.81 10.92 -11.69
C SER A 280 11.20 10.23 -10.46
N PHE A 281 11.30 8.91 -10.39
CA PHE A 281 10.72 8.13 -9.27
C PHE A 281 11.08 8.68 -7.87
N PRO A 282 12.35 9.05 -7.56
CA PRO A 282 12.65 9.62 -6.24
C PRO A 282 11.93 10.96 -5.98
N VAL A 283 11.79 11.81 -7.00
CA VAL A 283 11.07 13.09 -6.89
C VAL A 283 9.59 12.84 -6.70
N TYR A 284 9.02 11.91 -7.48
CA TYR A 284 7.63 11.47 -7.32
C TYR A 284 7.35 10.95 -5.90
N ALA A 285 8.21 10.07 -5.38
CA ALA A 285 8.06 9.51 -4.05
C ALA A 285 8.08 10.58 -2.95
N VAL A 286 9.05 11.51 -3.00
CA VAL A 286 9.13 12.60 -2.01
C VAL A 286 7.93 13.53 -2.11
N LYS A 287 7.55 13.98 -3.30
CA LYS A 287 6.38 14.85 -3.50
C LYS A 287 5.09 14.19 -3.00
N SER A 288 4.89 12.90 -3.31
CA SER A 288 3.71 12.16 -2.83
C SER A 288 3.64 12.07 -1.30
N MET A 289 4.79 12.00 -0.62
CA MET A 289 4.87 11.94 0.85
C MET A 289 4.51 13.27 1.52
N ILE A 290 4.81 14.40 0.88
CA ILE A 290 4.67 15.75 1.49
C ILE A 290 3.48 16.56 0.96
N GLY A 291 2.61 15.97 0.14
CA GLY A 291 1.46 16.67 -0.45
C GLY A 291 1.84 17.57 -1.64
N GLY A 292 2.86 17.19 -2.38
CA GLY A 292 3.33 17.93 -3.56
C GLY A 292 2.57 17.60 -4.85
N TYR A 293 1.53 16.78 -4.76
CA TYR A 293 0.58 16.48 -5.83
C TYR A 293 -0.84 16.56 -5.28
N ASP A 294 -1.77 16.87 -6.17
CA ASP A 294 -3.19 16.84 -5.87
C ASP A 294 -3.79 15.47 -6.21
N SER A 295 -4.83 15.08 -5.51
CA SER A 295 -5.64 13.93 -5.86
C SER A 295 -6.63 14.29 -6.96
N ILE A 296 -6.87 13.36 -7.86
CA ILE A 296 -7.85 13.46 -8.93
C ILE A 296 -8.93 12.41 -8.69
N ILE A 297 -10.18 12.84 -8.80
CA ILE A 297 -11.34 11.94 -8.77
C ILE A 297 -11.67 11.55 -10.21
N GLU A 298 -11.56 10.27 -10.52
CA GLU A 298 -11.93 9.70 -11.82
C GLU A 298 -13.17 8.83 -11.66
N ILE A 299 -14.14 9.00 -12.57
CA ILE A 299 -15.37 8.18 -12.60
C ILE A 299 -15.47 7.57 -13.98
N ASP A 300 -15.08 6.30 -14.08
CA ASP A 300 -15.00 5.55 -15.33
C ASP A 300 -15.92 4.33 -15.32
N PRO A 301 -16.28 3.78 -16.50
CA PRO A 301 -16.90 2.46 -16.55
C PRO A 301 -16.05 1.42 -15.80
N TYR A 302 -16.67 0.71 -14.86
CA TYR A 302 -15.96 -0.23 -13.97
C TYR A 302 -15.17 -1.31 -14.74
N PRO A 303 -15.69 -1.94 -15.83
CA PRO A 303 -14.97 -2.97 -16.54
C PRO A 303 -13.62 -2.52 -17.12
N GLU A 304 -13.55 -1.28 -17.63
CA GLU A 304 -12.32 -0.73 -18.21
C GLU A 304 -11.25 -0.54 -17.15
N ARG A 305 -11.65 0.04 -16.01
CA ARG A 305 -10.74 0.25 -14.89
C ARG A 305 -10.31 -1.06 -14.23
N PHE A 306 -11.24 -1.99 -14.10
CA PHE A 306 -10.99 -3.30 -13.51
C PHE A 306 -10.05 -4.17 -14.35
N ALA A 307 -10.23 -4.16 -15.70
CA ALA A 307 -9.37 -4.89 -16.63
C ALA A 307 -7.89 -4.47 -16.46
N LYS A 308 -7.61 -3.17 -16.26
CA LYS A 308 -6.27 -2.68 -16.03
C LYS A 308 -5.61 -3.36 -14.82
N TYR A 309 -6.32 -3.52 -13.70
CA TYR A 309 -5.75 -4.18 -12.51
C TYR A 309 -5.55 -5.68 -12.71
N ILE A 310 -6.51 -6.37 -13.30
CA ILE A 310 -6.51 -7.84 -13.41
C ILE A 310 -5.61 -8.33 -14.56
N GLN A 311 -5.60 -7.62 -15.70
CA GLN A 311 -4.92 -8.06 -16.92
C GLN A 311 -3.56 -7.39 -17.09
N ASP A 312 -3.48 -6.06 -16.97
CA ASP A 312 -2.24 -5.33 -17.23
C ASP A 312 -1.29 -5.40 -16.03
N ASP A 313 -1.81 -5.13 -14.82
CA ASP A 313 -1.04 -5.16 -13.59
C ASP A 313 -0.94 -6.57 -12.98
N GLU A 314 -1.66 -7.56 -13.50
CA GLU A 314 -1.72 -8.95 -12.98
C GLU A 314 -1.96 -9.03 -11.45
N ARG A 315 -2.91 -8.23 -10.94
CA ARG A 315 -3.23 -8.12 -9.50
C ARG A 315 -4.52 -8.86 -9.19
N ASP A 316 -4.50 -9.68 -8.16
CA ASP A 316 -5.73 -10.23 -7.59
C ASP A 316 -6.57 -9.11 -6.95
N ALA A 317 -7.89 -9.24 -7.03
CA ALA A 317 -8.80 -8.26 -6.46
C ALA A 317 -9.86 -8.90 -5.56
N TRP A 318 -10.17 -8.18 -4.48
CA TRP A 318 -11.28 -8.47 -3.58
C TRP A 318 -12.30 -7.35 -3.66
N THR A 319 -13.56 -7.68 -3.85
CA THR A 319 -14.66 -6.71 -3.86
C THR A 319 -15.61 -7.04 -2.74
N TYR A 320 -15.90 -6.07 -1.88
CA TYR A 320 -16.80 -6.21 -0.74
C TYR A 320 -17.97 -5.25 -0.93
N GLN A 321 -19.18 -5.78 -0.82
CA GLN A 321 -20.39 -4.98 -0.74
C GLN A 321 -20.36 -4.12 0.52
N LEU A 322 -20.77 -2.85 0.45
CA LEU A 322 -20.93 -2.01 1.62
C LEU A 322 -22.37 -2.12 2.16
N ASN A 323 -22.51 -2.33 3.47
CA ASN A 323 -23.78 -2.37 4.15
C ASN A 323 -24.35 -0.97 4.37
N LEU A 324 -24.76 -0.31 3.29
CA LEU A 324 -25.36 1.02 3.26
C LEU A 324 -26.82 0.91 2.79
N THR A 325 -27.66 1.78 3.35
CA THR A 325 -29.04 1.93 2.89
C THR A 325 -29.10 2.68 1.57
N PRO A 326 -30.16 2.54 0.74
CA PRO A 326 -30.30 3.30 -0.51
C PRO A 326 -30.22 4.82 -0.28
N SER A 327 -30.75 5.35 0.81
CA SER A 327 -30.68 6.79 1.14
C SER A 327 -29.26 7.25 1.45
N GLU A 328 -28.44 6.41 2.13
CA GLU A 328 -27.04 6.68 2.37
C GLU A 328 -26.22 6.64 1.07
N VAL A 329 -26.49 5.69 0.18
CA VAL A 329 -25.88 5.62 -1.16
C VAL A 329 -26.15 6.92 -1.92
N GLN A 330 -27.43 7.35 -1.99
CA GLN A 330 -27.79 8.59 -2.67
C GLN A 330 -27.11 9.82 -2.05
N GLN A 331 -26.99 9.89 -0.74
CA GLN A 331 -26.32 11.00 -0.06
C GLN A 331 -24.82 11.06 -0.36
N ILE A 332 -24.15 9.89 -0.39
CA ILE A 332 -22.75 9.79 -0.81
C ILE A 332 -22.59 10.27 -2.26
N ILE A 333 -23.45 9.82 -3.16
CA ILE A 333 -23.37 10.20 -4.58
C ILE A 333 -23.60 11.72 -4.76
N ARG A 334 -24.54 12.32 -4.03
CA ARG A 334 -24.70 13.78 -4.02
C ARG A 334 -23.43 14.49 -3.55
N HIS A 335 -22.77 13.96 -2.51
CA HIS A 335 -21.53 14.53 -2.02
C HIS A 335 -20.36 14.36 -3.00
N VAL A 336 -20.30 13.24 -3.72
CA VAL A 336 -19.34 13.04 -4.82
C VAL A 336 -19.56 14.07 -5.93
N TRP A 337 -20.81 14.42 -6.25
CA TRP A 337 -21.11 15.49 -7.20
C TRP A 337 -20.52 16.84 -6.78
N GLU A 338 -20.57 17.16 -5.49
CA GLU A 338 -20.00 18.39 -4.95
C GLU A 338 -18.48 18.46 -4.99
N THR A 339 -17.81 17.30 -5.02
CA THR A 339 -16.35 17.19 -4.83
C THR A 339 -15.60 16.65 -6.05
N LYS A 340 -16.30 16.11 -7.06
CA LYS A 340 -15.67 15.39 -8.19
C LYS A 340 -14.73 16.22 -9.06
N ASP A 341 -14.91 17.54 -9.08
CA ASP A 341 -14.13 18.47 -9.91
C ASP A 341 -13.07 19.23 -9.07
N LEU A 342 -12.93 18.91 -7.78
CA LEU A 342 -11.99 19.57 -6.88
C LEU A 342 -10.63 18.88 -6.90
N GLU A 343 -9.61 19.68 -6.73
CA GLU A 343 -8.25 19.21 -6.47
C GLU A 343 -8.03 19.19 -4.95
N LEU A 344 -7.72 18.01 -4.39
CA LEU A 344 -7.45 17.83 -2.96
C LEU A 344 -5.98 17.47 -2.77
N PRO A 345 -5.29 18.01 -1.75
CA PRO A 345 -3.91 17.62 -1.52
C PRO A 345 -3.80 16.13 -1.18
N TYR A 346 -2.90 15.41 -1.89
CA TYR A 346 -2.66 13.99 -1.71
C TYR A 346 -1.44 13.76 -0.82
N TYR A 347 -1.62 13.05 0.28
CA TYR A 347 -0.56 12.62 1.19
C TYR A 347 -0.53 11.11 1.26
N PHE A 348 0.45 10.50 0.60
CA PHE A 348 0.56 9.06 0.46
C PHE A 348 0.39 8.27 1.78
N ALA A 349 0.96 8.77 2.88
CA ALA A 349 0.95 8.09 4.16
C ALA A 349 -0.34 8.31 4.97
N THR A 350 -1.10 9.39 4.74
CA THR A 350 -2.19 9.78 5.64
C THR A 350 -3.51 10.07 4.94
N ASP A 351 -3.45 10.65 3.73
CA ASP A 351 -4.62 11.09 2.98
C ASP A 351 -4.51 10.57 1.53
N ASN A 352 -4.92 9.33 1.34
CA ASN A 352 -4.78 8.57 0.10
C ASN A 352 -6.14 8.01 -0.39
N CYS A 353 -6.12 7.20 -1.45
CA CYS A 353 -7.31 6.60 -2.04
C CYS A 353 -8.22 5.89 -1.01
N ALA A 354 -7.64 5.25 -0.01
CA ALA A 354 -8.39 4.48 0.97
C ALA A 354 -9.03 5.36 2.05
N SER A 355 -8.35 6.40 2.53
CA SER A 355 -8.92 7.34 3.50
C SER A 355 -10.06 8.16 2.90
N GLU A 356 -9.99 8.49 1.59
CA GLU A 356 -11.07 9.20 0.91
C GLU A 356 -12.37 8.39 0.87
N ILE A 357 -12.30 7.08 0.65
CA ILE A 357 -13.48 6.20 0.73
C ILE A 357 -14.12 6.26 2.13
N LEU A 358 -13.31 6.28 3.19
CA LEU A 358 -13.85 6.42 4.55
C LEU A 358 -14.49 7.79 4.78
N ARG A 359 -13.96 8.86 4.18
CA ARG A 359 -14.59 10.19 4.29
C ARG A 359 -15.98 10.21 3.67
N LEU A 360 -16.17 9.55 2.52
CA LEU A 360 -17.49 9.41 1.91
C LEU A 360 -18.46 8.65 2.83
N ILE A 361 -18.01 7.59 3.51
CA ILE A 361 -18.84 6.83 4.45
C ILE A 361 -19.11 7.68 5.72
N ASP A 362 -18.14 8.43 6.22
CA ASP A 362 -18.27 9.29 7.41
C ASP A 362 -19.36 10.38 7.23
N VAL A 363 -19.64 10.81 6.00
CA VAL A 363 -20.74 11.75 5.71
C VAL A 363 -22.09 11.20 6.15
N VAL A 364 -22.31 9.89 5.99
CA VAL A 364 -23.57 9.21 6.31
C VAL A 364 -23.53 8.42 7.62
N ARG A 365 -22.35 8.13 8.14
CA ARG A 365 -22.09 7.40 9.39
C ARG A 365 -21.18 8.16 10.36
N PRO A 366 -21.40 9.46 10.62
CA PRO A 366 -20.46 10.31 11.36
C PRO A 366 -20.22 9.86 12.80
N GLN A 367 -21.15 9.12 13.42
CA GLN A 367 -21.04 8.61 14.80
C GLN A 367 -20.05 7.47 14.93
N GLN A 368 -19.68 6.78 13.82
CA GLN A 368 -18.71 5.69 13.85
C GLN A 368 -17.26 6.20 13.94
N HIS A 369 -17.03 7.48 13.67
CA HIS A 369 -15.70 8.11 13.77
C HIS A 369 -14.59 7.29 13.10
N LEU A 370 -14.84 6.78 11.87
CA LEU A 370 -14.02 5.79 11.19
C LEU A 370 -12.57 6.25 11.01
N LEU A 371 -12.36 7.49 10.59
CA LEU A 371 -11.01 8.03 10.36
C LEU A 371 -10.15 8.07 11.62
N SER A 372 -10.74 8.27 12.80
CA SER A 372 -10.01 8.32 14.07
C SER A 372 -9.51 6.94 14.52
N GLN A 373 -10.08 5.88 13.99
CA GLN A 373 -9.70 4.50 14.31
C GLN A 373 -8.53 3.99 13.46
N LEU A 374 -8.16 4.70 12.39
CA LEU A 374 -7.04 4.33 11.55
C LEU A 374 -5.69 4.63 12.22
N PRO A 375 -4.65 3.84 11.92
CA PRO A 375 -3.27 4.16 12.33
C PRO A 375 -2.79 5.45 11.65
N TYR A 376 -1.69 6.04 12.14
CA TYR A 376 -1.15 7.29 11.56
C TYR A 376 -0.75 7.10 10.09
N VAL A 377 -0.08 6.01 9.75
CA VAL A 377 0.17 5.60 8.36
C VAL A 377 -0.98 4.70 7.92
N VAL A 378 -1.74 5.15 6.94
CA VAL A 378 -2.93 4.47 6.43
C VAL A 378 -2.58 3.71 5.15
N VAL A 379 -2.88 2.44 5.13
CA VAL A 379 -2.79 1.62 3.91
C VAL A 379 -4.17 1.05 3.54
N PRO A 380 -4.39 0.72 2.28
CA PRO A 380 -5.69 0.24 1.80
C PRO A 380 -6.27 -0.94 2.58
N SER A 381 -5.44 -1.87 3.06
CA SER A 381 -5.91 -3.00 3.87
C SER A 381 -6.42 -2.61 5.25
N ASP A 382 -5.88 -1.53 5.87
CA ASP A 382 -6.39 -1.04 7.17
C ASP A 382 -7.84 -0.58 7.04
N VAL A 383 -8.18 0.06 5.93
CA VAL A 383 -9.54 0.50 5.63
C VAL A 383 -10.48 -0.68 5.48
N VAL A 384 -10.11 -1.70 4.71
CA VAL A 384 -10.91 -2.93 4.56
C VAL A 384 -11.10 -3.64 5.91
N GLN A 385 -10.04 -3.75 6.71
CA GLN A 385 -10.13 -4.36 8.04
C GLN A 385 -11.01 -3.55 9.00
N LEU A 386 -10.91 -2.22 8.96
CA LEU A 386 -11.76 -1.34 9.79
C LEU A 386 -13.23 -1.46 9.40
N LEU A 387 -13.54 -1.42 8.10
CA LEU A 387 -14.91 -1.59 7.62
C LEU A 387 -15.49 -2.95 8.01
N ASN A 388 -14.67 -4.01 7.97
CA ASN A 388 -15.08 -5.33 8.46
C ASN A 388 -15.36 -5.34 9.97
N LYS A 389 -14.47 -4.74 10.76
CA LYS A 389 -14.63 -4.60 12.22
C LYS A 389 -15.91 -3.87 12.60
N GLU A 390 -16.24 -2.82 11.87
CA GLU A 390 -17.43 -1.99 12.07
C GLU A 390 -18.71 -2.58 11.42
N SER A 391 -18.64 -3.83 10.92
CA SER A 391 -19.75 -4.55 10.26
C SER A 391 -20.32 -3.81 9.03
N LEU A 392 -19.49 -3.01 8.37
CA LEU A 392 -19.85 -2.27 7.15
C LEU A 392 -19.58 -3.07 5.87
N LEU A 393 -18.93 -4.23 5.96
CA LEU A 393 -18.73 -5.15 4.82
C LEU A 393 -19.79 -6.24 4.81
N GLY A 394 -20.37 -6.45 3.62
CA GLY A 394 -21.26 -7.56 3.31
C GLY A 394 -20.52 -8.70 2.60
N SER A 395 -21.12 -9.20 1.50
CA SER A 395 -20.54 -10.29 0.71
C SER A 395 -19.20 -9.89 0.10
N ALA A 396 -18.26 -10.84 0.11
CA ALA A 396 -16.95 -10.70 -0.51
C ALA A 396 -16.89 -11.51 -1.82
N ASN A 397 -16.33 -10.93 -2.87
CA ASN A 397 -16.06 -11.59 -4.14
C ASN A 397 -14.58 -11.50 -4.46
N TYR A 398 -13.94 -12.63 -4.71
CA TYR A 398 -12.55 -12.73 -5.13
C TYR A 398 -12.46 -12.87 -6.64
N THR A 399 -11.64 -12.03 -7.27
CA THR A 399 -11.34 -12.11 -8.72
C THR A 399 -9.84 -12.30 -8.88
N PRO A 400 -9.40 -13.48 -9.34
CA PRO A 400 -7.99 -13.76 -9.57
C PRO A 400 -7.46 -13.01 -10.81
N ALA A 401 -6.20 -12.63 -10.77
CA ALA A 401 -5.45 -12.17 -11.93
C ALA A 401 -5.25 -13.29 -12.96
N ASP A 402 -4.87 -12.93 -14.17
CA ASP A 402 -4.58 -13.90 -15.22
C ASP A 402 -3.42 -14.83 -14.86
N SER A 403 -2.38 -14.31 -14.19
CA SER A 403 -1.27 -15.12 -13.69
C SER A 403 -1.70 -16.12 -12.61
N THR A 404 -2.62 -15.73 -11.75
CA THR A 404 -3.19 -16.59 -10.70
C THR A 404 -4.03 -17.73 -11.29
N LEU A 405 -4.83 -17.43 -12.33
CA LEU A 405 -5.57 -18.47 -13.05
C LEU A 405 -4.64 -19.46 -13.75
N ARG A 406 -3.61 -18.96 -14.46
CA ARG A 406 -2.60 -19.81 -15.10
C ARG A 406 -1.86 -20.67 -14.08
N GLN A 407 -1.58 -20.13 -12.88
CA GLN A 407 -0.96 -20.88 -11.80
C GLN A 407 -1.87 -22.00 -11.28
N ALA A 408 -3.16 -21.75 -11.11
CA ALA A 408 -4.13 -22.77 -10.71
C ALA A 408 -4.19 -23.93 -11.73
N GLN A 409 -4.24 -23.61 -13.02
CA GLN A 409 -4.19 -24.61 -14.08
C GLN A 409 -2.89 -25.41 -14.04
N LEU A 410 -1.76 -24.75 -13.83
CA LEU A 410 -0.45 -25.42 -13.70
C LEU A 410 -0.41 -26.37 -12.49
N ASN A 411 -0.98 -25.96 -11.38
CA ASN A 411 -1.06 -26.77 -10.16
C ASN A 411 -1.93 -28.03 -10.39
N GLU A 412 -3.05 -27.86 -11.06
CA GLU A 412 -3.95 -28.98 -11.42
C GLU A 412 -3.23 -30.01 -12.32
N VAL A 413 -2.54 -29.55 -13.38
CA VAL A 413 -1.76 -30.43 -14.26
C VAL A 413 -0.64 -31.15 -13.50
N LYS A 414 0.06 -30.46 -12.60
CA LYS A 414 1.10 -31.08 -11.77
C LYS A 414 0.53 -32.16 -10.87
N GLN A 415 -0.60 -31.94 -10.24
CA GLN A 415 -1.25 -32.94 -9.38
C GLN A 415 -1.71 -34.17 -10.17
N GLN A 416 -2.36 -33.97 -11.31
CA GLN A 416 -2.79 -35.09 -12.17
C GLN A 416 -1.59 -35.94 -12.59
N ARG A 417 -0.45 -35.32 -12.92
CA ARG A 417 0.78 -36.03 -13.27
C ARG A 417 1.37 -36.78 -12.09
N ASP A 418 1.41 -36.18 -10.89
CA ASP A 418 1.94 -36.83 -9.69
C ASP A 418 1.07 -38.05 -9.30
N GLN A 419 -0.24 -37.97 -9.51
CA GLN A 419 -1.18 -39.09 -9.33
C GLN A 419 -0.92 -40.24 -10.33
N LEU A 420 -0.46 -39.90 -11.54
CA LEU A 420 -0.12 -40.90 -12.58
C LEU A 420 1.29 -41.46 -12.41
N GLY A 421 2.06 -41.07 -11.39
CA GLY A 421 3.40 -41.60 -11.09
C GLY A 421 4.50 -41.10 -12.00
N TYR A 422 4.27 -40.05 -12.80
CA TYR A 422 5.30 -39.46 -13.66
C TYR A 422 6.22 -38.55 -12.86
N HIS A 423 7.43 -38.99 -12.55
CA HIS A 423 8.44 -38.15 -11.93
C HIS A 423 9.14 -37.25 -12.95
N ASN A 424 9.33 -36.00 -12.62
CA ASN A 424 9.78 -34.91 -13.49
C ASN A 424 11.15 -35.09 -14.14
N SER A 425 11.21 -34.85 -15.44
CA SER A 425 12.40 -34.27 -16.05
C SER A 425 12.21 -32.76 -16.20
N ALA A 426 13.25 -31.97 -15.92
CA ALA A 426 13.20 -30.48 -15.99
C ALA A 426 12.74 -29.95 -17.37
N LYS A 427 12.96 -30.67 -18.45
CA LYS A 427 12.52 -30.35 -19.81
C LYS A 427 10.99 -30.39 -19.97
N GLN A 428 10.31 -31.34 -19.32
CA GLN A 428 8.85 -31.46 -19.40
C GLN A 428 8.17 -30.30 -18.67
N THR A 429 8.70 -29.87 -17.52
CA THR A 429 8.15 -28.71 -16.77
C THR A 429 8.24 -27.42 -17.59
N VAL A 430 9.33 -27.21 -18.35
CA VAL A 430 9.46 -26.02 -19.23
C VAL A 430 8.45 -26.05 -20.37
N ASN A 431 8.19 -27.22 -20.95
CA ASN A 431 7.22 -27.36 -22.03
C ASN A 431 5.78 -27.19 -21.52
N GLU A 432 5.47 -27.63 -20.31
CA GLU A 432 4.17 -27.45 -19.67
C GLU A 432 3.91 -25.98 -19.33
N ILE A 433 4.91 -25.27 -18.83
CA ILE A 433 4.84 -23.83 -18.62
C ILE A 433 4.64 -23.10 -19.94
N LYS A 434 5.34 -23.49 -21.01
CA LYS A 434 5.14 -22.90 -22.33
C LYS A 434 3.75 -23.21 -22.90
N SER A 435 3.23 -24.41 -22.71
CA SER A 435 1.88 -24.76 -23.16
C SER A 435 0.79 -24.03 -22.36
N ALA A 436 0.98 -23.87 -21.06
CA ALA A 436 0.10 -23.05 -20.21
C ALA A 436 0.17 -21.54 -20.56
N GLN A 437 1.31 -21.09 -21.10
CA GLN A 437 1.48 -19.73 -21.63
C GLN A 437 0.91 -19.58 -23.06
N LEU A 438 0.88 -20.67 -23.84
CA LEU A 438 0.43 -20.69 -25.25
C LEU A 438 -1.06 -21.01 -25.40
N ASN A 439 -1.72 -21.51 -24.37
CA ASN A 439 -3.17 -21.53 -24.29
C ASN A 439 -3.62 -20.26 -23.55
N PRO A 440 -3.72 -19.10 -24.21
CA PRO A 440 -4.54 -18.07 -23.67
C PRO A 440 -5.93 -18.67 -23.51
N VAL A 441 -6.64 -18.28 -22.49
CA VAL A 441 -8.09 -18.46 -22.36
C VAL A 441 -8.80 -17.66 -23.50
N SER A 442 -8.21 -17.67 -24.69
CA SER A 442 -8.64 -17.02 -25.92
C SER A 442 -9.31 -18.00 -26.88
N SER A 443 -10.19 -18.81 -26.36
CA SER A 443 -11.30 -19.27 -27.19
C SER A 443 -12.58 -18.51 -26.88
N MET A 444 -12.46 -17.24 -26.51
CA MET A 444 -13.58 -16.31 -26.54
C MET A 444 -13.39 -15.42 -27.76
N SER A 445 -14.18 -15.74 -28.80
CA SER A 445 -14.36 -14.94 -29.98
C SER A 445 -14.49 -13.44 -29.66
N ASP A 446 -14.05 -12.62 -30.60
CA ASP A 446 -14.06 -11.14 -30.68
C ASP A 446 -15.40 -10.45 -30.41
N ASN A 447 -16.13 -10.78 -29.36
CA ASN A 447 -17.33 -10.09 -28.96
C ASN A 447 -17.44 -9.98 -27.45
N LYS A 448 -17.21 -8.76 -26.95
CA LYS A 448 -17.51 -8.28 -25.59
C LYS A 448 -16.94 -9.17 -24.49
N GLN A 449 -15.80 -8.77 -23.95
CA GLN A 449 -15.25 -9.35 -22.71
C GLN A 449 -16.30 -9.26 -21.59
N THR A 450 -17.09 -10.31 -21.46
CA THR A 450 -17.91 -10.52 -20.30
C THR A 450 -16.95 -10.91 -19.17
N LEU A 451 -16.80 -10.08 -18.15
CA LEU A 451 -16.09 -10.41 -16.90
C LEU A 451 -16.91 -11.47 -16.15
N LEU A 452 -16.95 -12.69 -16.67
CA LEU A 452 -17.60 -13.81 -15.99
C LEU A 452 -16.83 -14.13 -14.71
N PRO A 453 -17.51 -14.52 -13.63
CA PRO A 453 -16.86 -14.98 -12.41
C PRO A 453 -15.90 -16.13 -12.73
N ARG A 454 -14.64 -15.94 -12.46
CA ARG A 454 -13.62 -16.96 -12.65
C ARG A 454 -13.60 -17.84 -11.41
N SER A 455 -14.07 -19.08 -11.50
CA SER A 455 -14.13 -19.98 -10.36
C SER A 455 -12.79 -20.69 -10.18
N ILE A 456 -11.98 -20.16 -9.29
CA ILE A 456 -10.93 -20.95 -8.63
C ILE A 456 -11.27 -21.04 -7.14
N ALA A 457 -10.66 -21.99 -6.44
CA ALA A 457 -10.80 -22.04 -4.99
C ALA A 457 -10.33 -20.71 -4.38
N VAL A 458 -11.07 -20.21 -3.40
CA VAL A 458 -10.77 -18.94 -2.73
C VAL A 458 -9.38 -19.02 -2.14
N SER A 459 -8.53 -18.05 -2.47
CA SER A 459 -7.18 -17.96 -1.95
C SER A 459 -7.16 -17.48 -0.49
N ASP A 460 -6.14 -17.90 0.29
CA ASP A 460 -5.91 -17.41 1.66
C ASP A 460 -5.41 -15.94 1.72
N ASN A 461 -5.44 -15.22 0.58
CA ASN A 461 -4.93 -13.86 0.44
C ASN A 461 -5.99 -12.76 0.69
N ASN A 462 -7.08 -13.08 1.39
CA ASN A 462 -8.09 -12.07 1.75
C ASN A 462 -7.48 -11.02 2.70
N PRO A 463 -7.48 -9.71 2.35
CA PRO A 463 -6.88 -8.66 3.16
C PRO A 463 -7.49 -8.50 4.57
N ILE A 464 -8.71 -9.00 4.80
CA ILE A 464 -9.32 -9.04 6.14
C ILE A 464 -8.51 -9.92 7.11
N ASP A 465 -7.82 -10.94 6.59
CA ASP A 465 -7.08 -11.92 7.38
C ASP A 465 -5.64 -11.52 7.69
N ARG A 466 -5.19 -10.38 7.22
CA ARG A 466 -3.85 -9.84 7.50
C ARG A 466 -3.61 -9.62 8.98
N HIS A 467 -2.37 -9.83 9.41
CA HIS A 467 -1.92 -9.22 10.65
C HIS A 467 -1.88 -7.69 10.50
N PRO A 468 -2.01 -6.91 11.58
CA PRO A 468 -1.80 -5.47 11.52
C PRO A 468 -0.40 -5.15 10.98
N LEU A 469 -0.26 -4.05 10.23
CA LEU A 469 0.98 -3.75 9.50
C LEU A 469 2.05 -3.07 10.35
N GLN A 470 1.63 -2.36 11.39
CA GLN A 470 2.57 -1.74 12.33
C GLN A 470 3.12 -2.77 13.30
N LEU A 471 4.40 -2.69 13.56
CA LEU A 471 5.13 -3.63 14.41
C LEU A 471 5.96 -2.87 15.43
N GLY A 472 5.88 -3.32 16.70
CA GLY A 472 6.85 -3.03 17.72
C GLY A 472 7.49 -4.32 18.22
N TYR A 473 8.78 -4.28 18.54
CA TYR A 473 9.44 -5.44 19.13
C TYR A 473 10.46 -5.06 20.19
N VAL A 474 10.68 -5.99 21.10
CA VAL A 474 11.78 -5.97 22.04
C VAL A 474 12.56 -7.27 21.86
N GLY A 475 13.86 -7.14 21.72
CA GLY A 475 14.77 -8.26 21.54
C GLY A 475 15.92 -8.22 22.54
N MET A 476 16.46 -9.37 22.87
CA MET A 476 17.73 -9.51 23.59
C MET A 476 18.67 -10.35 22.74
N GLY A 477 19.94 -10.01 22.77
CA GLY A 477 20.92 -10.71 21.96
C GLY A 477 22.34 -10.52 22.46
N GLN A 478 23.22 -11.19 21.72
CA GLN A 478 24.67 -11.10 21.91
C GLN A 478 25.32 -10.89 20.56
N ARG A 479 26.22 -9.91 20.47
CA ARG A 479 27.06 -9.65 19.30
C ARG A 479 28.53 -9.71 19.69
N GLY A 480 29.20 -10.74 19.22
CA GLY A 480 30.53 -11.09 19.77
C GLY A 480 30.46 -11.30 21.29
N ASP A 481 31.25 -10.58 22.05
CA ASP A 481 31.25 -10.65 23.51
C ASP A 481 30.24 -9.69 24.19
N ASN A 482 29.52 -8.86 23.45
CA ASN A 482 28.65 -7.81 23.98
C ASN A 482 27.19 -8.25 24.01
N ASN A 483 26.55 -8.18 25.17
CA ASN A 483 25.10 -8.37 25.30
C ASN A 483 24.36 -7.07 25.01
N TYR A 484 23.15 -7.20 24.45
CA TYR A 484 22.33 -6.05 24.14
C TYR A 484 20.82 -6.30 24.28
N ILE A 485 20.08 -5.18 24.34
CA ILE A 485 18.64 -5.14 24.20
C ILE A 485 18.31 -4.26 23.00
N ASP A 486 17.46 -4.74 22.11
CA ASP A 486 16.93 -3.98 21.00
C ASP A 486 15.48 -3.59 21.26
N ILE A 487 15.13 -2.34 20.91
CA ILE A 487 13.78 -1.85 20.84
C ILE A 487 13.57 -1.33 19.40
N GLY A 488 12.64 -1.95 18.68
CA GLY A 488 12.42 -1.62 17.30
C GLY A 488 10.96 -1.37 16.98
N VAL A 489 10.75 -0.56 15.95
CA VAL A 489 9.42 -0.23 15.37
C VAL A 489 9.48 -0.32 13.86
N ARG A 490 8.35 -0.69 13.24
CA ARG A 490 8.13 -0.66 11.79
C ARG A 490 6.73 -0.10 11.54
N ALA A 491 6.63 0.94 10.73
CA ALA A 491 5.35 1.57 10.41
C ALA A 491 4.54 0.78 9.35
N GLY A 492 5.18 0.01 8.53
CA GLY A 492 4.59 -0.88 7.50
C GLY A 492 5.71 -1.70 6.88
N TYR A 493 5.51 -2.74 6.22
CA TYR A 493 4.42 -3.58 5.85
C TYR A 493 4.59 -5.00 6.38
N HIS A 494 5.38 -5.83 5.67
CA HIS A 494 5.48 -7.27 5.85
C HIS A 494 6.83 -7.78 5.35
N ASP A 495 7.52 -8.60 6.13
CA ASP A 495 8.71 -9.33 5.68
C ASP A 495 8.39 -10.81 5.40
N THR A 496 9.28 -11.50 4.70
CA THR A 496 9.09 -12.89 4.30
C THR A 496 8.89 -13.88 5.44
N LEU A 497 9.27 -13.55 6.67
CA LEU A 497 9.06 -14.37 7.86
C LEU A 497 7.76 -14.04 8.59
N ASP A 498 7.15 -12.90 8.34
CA ASP A 498 5.85 -12.55 8.93
C ASP A 498 4.75 -13.50 8.45
N ARG A 499 3.63 -13.53 9.18
CA ARG A 499 2.49 -14.40 8.85
C ARG A 499 1.94 -14.05 7.45
N PRO A 500 1.91 -15.00 6.49
CA PRO A 500 1.59 -14.69 5.09
C PRO A 500 0.08 -14.52 4.81
N SER A 501 -0.82 -14.88 5.75
CA SER A 501 -2.27 -14.81 5.54
C SER A 501 -2.72 -13.41 5.12
N GLY A 502 -3.47 -13.33 4.04
CA GLY A 502 -4.02 -12.08 3.51
C GLY A 502 -3.07 -11.27 2.63
N PHE A 503 -1.78 -11.63 2.53
CA PHE A 503 -0.80 -10.99 1.67
C PHE A 503 -0.59 -11.76 0.37
N PRO A 504 -0.09 -11.09 -0.69
CA PRO A 504 0.43 -11.80 -1.85
C PRO A 504 1.54 -12.77 -1.42
N GLN A 505 1.61 -13.91 -2.08
CA GLN A 505 2.60 -14.92 -1.73
C GLN A 505 4.02 -14.40 -1.98
N PHE A 506 4.93 -14.64 -1.03
CA PHE A 506 6.33 -14.15 -1.02
C PHE A 506 6.47 -12.62 -1.01
N PHE A 507 5.46 -11.93 -0.51
CA PHE A 507 5.53 -10.49 -0.35
C PHE A 507 6.64 -10.10 0.64
N ASP A 508 7.46 -9.12 0.27
CA ASP A 508 8.57 -8.59 1.08
C ASP A 508 8.70 -7.10 0.84
N LEU A 509 8.11 -6.31 1.71
CA LEU A 509 8.19 -4.86 1.67
C LEU A 509 8.14 -4.31 3.09
N GLU A 510 9.19 -3.61 3.49
CA GLU A 510 9.25 -2.90 4.76
C GLU A 510 9.41 -1.40 4.52
N GLY A 511 8.66 -0.60 5.26
CA GLY A 511 8.74 0.86 5.21
C GLY A 511 8.82 1.47 6.59
N ALA A 512 9.62 2.53 6.72
CA ALA A 512 9.78 3.33 7.91
C ALA A 512 10.02 2.49 9.19
N ALA A 513 11.13 1.75 9.24
CA ALA A 513 11.54 0.96 10.40
C ALA A 513 12.76 1.59 11.11
N ALA A 514 12.83 1.44 12.42
CA ALA A 514 13.98 1.89 13.21
C ALA A 514 14.23 0.95 14.39
N THR A 515 15.50 0.77 14.74
CA THR A 515 15.92 -0.03 15.89
C THR A 515 16.94 0.74 16.73
N LEU A 516 16.66 0.86 18.03
CA LEU A 516 17.61 1.30 19.04
C LEU A 516 18.18 0.09 19.74
N ARG A 517 19.50 0.05 19.90
CA ARG A 517 20.25 -1.00 20.61
C ARG A 517 20.90 -0.43 21.87
N LEU A 518 20.70 -1.12 23.00
CA LEU A 518 21.28 -0.80 24.30
C LEU A 518 22.28 -1.90 24.64
N TYR A 519 23.56 -1.55 24.72
CA TYR A 519 24.63 -2.46 25.12
C TYR A 519 24.87 -2.43 26.63
N ASP A 520 25.34 -3.54 27.19
CA ASP A 520 25.86 -3.58 28.55
C ASP A 520 27.15 -2.75 28.63
N LYS A 521 27.28 -1.91 29.68
CA LYS A 521 28.38 -0.94 29.80
C LYS A 521 29.75 -1.59 29.99
N ASP A 522 29.78 -2.76 30.59
CA ASP A 522 31.04 -3.42 30.98
C ASP A 522 31.75 -4.06 29.79
N ASP A 523 31.01 -4.39 28.71
CA ASP A 523 31.54 -5.11 27.56
C ASP A 523 31.95 -4.20 26.38
N TYR A 524 31.49 -2.95 26.33
CA TYR A 524 31.69 -2.04 25.18
C TYR A 524 33.04 -1.29 25.20
N SER A 525 33.81 -1.39 26.26
CA SER A 525 34.96 -0.49 26.54
C SER A 525 36.29 -0.89 25.87
N SER A 526 36.43 -2.09 25.31
CA SER A 526 37.77 -2.63 25.03
C SER A 526 38.31 -2.45 23.60
N SER A 527 37.54 -1.96 22.64
CA SER A 527 37.97 -1.98 21.22
C SER A 527 37.83 -0.68 20.40
N HIS A 528 37.50 0.47 21.03
CA HIS A 528 37.13 1.64 20.26
C HIS A 528 38.00 2.87 20.50
N ARG A 529 38.42 3.51 19.38
CA ARG A 529 39.16 4.77 19.34
C ARG A 529 38.35 6.00 19.77
N ASP A 530 37.01 5.90 19.85
CA ASP A 530 36.16 6.98 20.33
C ASP A 530 36.05 6.93 21.87
N SER A 531 36.49 8.00 22.47
CA SER A 531 36.71 8.20 23.89
C SER A 531 35.47 8.17 24.80
N GLN A 532 34.32 7.73 24.31
CA GLN A 532 33.07 7.59 25.09
C GLN A 532 32.33 6.30 24.70
N PRO A 533 32.20 5.31 25.59
CA PRO A 533 31.37 4.15 25.34
C PRO A 533 29.90 4.57 25.21
N LYS A 534 29.32 4.38 24.08
CA LYS A 534 27.88 4.65 23.83
C LYS A 534 27.10 3.40 24.21
N SER A 535 26.43 3.43 25.35
CA SER A 535 25.53 2.36 25.77
C SER A 535 24.24 2.31 24.93
N VAL A 536 23.89 3.38 24.24
CA VAL A 536 22.69 3.46 23.36
C VAL A 536 23.11 3.87 21.97
N VAL A 537 22.75 3.06 20.98
CA VAL A 537 23.06 3.33 19.57
C VAL A 537 21.82 3.14 18.70
N LEU A 538 21.72 3.96 17.66
CA LEU A 538 20.80 3.71 16.57
C LEU A 538 21.38 2.59 15.72
N GLN A 539 20.73 1.41 15.71
CA GLN A 539 21.21 0.24 15.00
C GLN A 539 20.93 0.33 13.50
N ASN A 540 19.69 0.66 13.16
CA ASN A 540 19.29 0.91 11.78
C ASN A 540 18.06 1.84 11.70
N VAL A 541 17.93 2.50 10.56
CA VAL A 541 16.70 3.18 10.10
C VAL A 541 16.49 2.79 8.64
N THR A 542 15.44 2.06 8.36
CA THR A 542 15.05 1.67 7.01
C THR A 542 13.95 2.60 6.52
N LEU A 543 14.17 3.32 5.44
CA LEU A 543 13.11 4.10 4.79
C LEU A 543 12.22 3.16 3.97
N ILE A 544 12.84 2.33 3.14
CA ILE A 544 12.16 1.31 2.34
C ILE A 544 13.13 0.18 2.03
N ARG A 545 12.66 -1.05 2.15
CA ARG A 545 13.33 -2.26 1.69
C ARG A 545 12.28 -3.20 1.14
N GLY A 546 12.47 -3.69 -0.07
CA GLY A 546 11.51 -4.60 -0.69
C GLY A 546 12.15 -5.49 -1.73
N ARG A 547 11.56 -6.69 -1.89
CA ARG A 547 11.91 -7.68 -2.90
C ARG A 547 10.66 -8.18 -3.60
N SER A 548 10.65 -8.12 -4.94
CA SER A 548 9.66 -8.75 -5.79
C SER A 548 10.17 -10.12 -6.23
N PHE A 549 9.42 -11.16 -5.92
CA PHE A 549 9.74 -12.53 -6.31
C PHE A 549 8.79 -13.03 -7.39
N ASN A 550 9.35 -13.32 -8.56
CA ASN A 550 8.65 -13.90 -9.69
C ASN A 550 9.33 -15.22 -10.06
N PRO A 551 8.96 -16.35 -9.41
CA PRO A 551 9.64 -17.63 -9.61
C PRO A 551 9.55 -18.10 -11.06
N ILE A 552 10.70 -18.45 -11.64
CA ILE A 552 10.81 -18.88 -13.05
C ILE A 552 10.05 -20.18 -13.37
N ASN A 553 9.72 -20.95 -12.36
CA ASN A 553 8.94 -22.19 -12.45
C ASN A 553 7.47 -22.01 -12.04
N SER A 554 6.97 -20.79 -12.03
CA SER A 554 5.57 -20.42 -11.80
C SER A 554 4.94 -19.83 -13.07
N ALA A 555 3.64 -19.62 -13.04
CA ALA A 555 2.92 -18.94 -14.11
C ALA A 555 2.97 -17.40 -14.00
N LYS A 556 3.51 -16.86 -12.91
CA LYS A 556 3.67 -15.42 -12.71
C LYS A 556 4.77 -14.90 -13.64
N LYS A 557 4.48 -13.80 -14.34
CA LYS A 557 5.45 -13.10 -15.18
C LYS A 557 6.09 -11.95 -14.39
N GLY A 558 7.32 -11.60 -14.71
CA GLY A 558 8.04 -10.51 -14.09
C GLY A 558 9.48 -10.84 -13.78
N LYS A 559 10.20 -9.88 -13.23
CA LYS A 559 11.59 -10.02 -12.81
C LYS A 559 11.65 -10.20 -11.30
N THR A 560 12.61 -10.99 -10.84
CA THR A 560 12.96 -11.03 -9.41
C THR A 560 13.99 -9.94 -9.16
N TRP A 561 13.64 -8.96 -8.32
CA TRP A 561 14.47 -7.80 -8.03
C TRP A 561 14.21 -7.27 -6.62
N GLY A 562 15.10 -6.41 -6.12
CA GLY A 562 14.93 -5.75 -4.84
C GLY A 562 15.61 -4.39 -4.79
N ALA A 563 15.17 -3.57 -3.86
CA ALA A 563 15.77 -2.26 -3.57
C ALA A 563 15.75 -1.96 -2.07
N THR A 564 16.77 -1.24 -1.62
CA THR A 564 16.91 -0.84 -0.21
C THR A 564 17.40 0.59 -0.10
N ILE A 565 16.78 1.37 0.78
CA ILE A 565 17.27 2.69 1.21
C ILE A 565 17.21 2.70 2.74
N GLU A 566 18.37 2.75 3.36
CA GLU A 566 18.48 2.67 4.81
C GLU A 566 19.72 3.40 5.36
N ALA A 567 19.73 3.67 6.66
CA ALA A 567 20.93 3.91 7.43
C ALA A 567 21.15 2.71 8.34
N THR A 568 22.30 2.05 8.23
CA THR A 568 22.59 0.83 8.98
C THR A 568 24.00 0.85 9.55
N ARG A 569 24.22 0.13 10.65
CA ARG A 569 25.57 -0.03 11.22
C ARG A 569 26.34 -1.07 10.43
N VAL A 570 27.53 -0.69 10.06
CA VAL A 570 28.43 -1.56 9.31
C VAL A 570 29.81 -1.54 9.92
N ASN A 571 30.46 -2.69 9.83
CA ASN A 571 31.88 -2.84 10.16
C ASN A 571 32.70 -2.70 8.88
N ASP A 572 33.65 -1.73 8.88
CA ASP A 572 34.47 -1.47 7.70
C ASP A 572 35.75 -2.33 7.74
N GLY A 573 35.73 -3.45 7.02
CA GLY A 573 36.87 -4.37 6.90
C GLY A 573 38.06 -3.82 6.10
N SER A 574 37.99 -2.60 5.57
CA SER A 574 39.16 -1.97 4.95
C SER A 574 40.22 -1.56 5.98
N GLN A 575 39.83 -1.29 7.21
CA GLN A 575 40.68 -0.79 8.27
C GLN A 575 41.04 -1.89 9.27
N LYS A 576 42.24 -1.79 9.80
CA LYS A 576 42.68 -2.61 10.94
C LYS A 576 42.03 -2.02 12.19
N ASN A 577 41.25 -2.79 12.92
CA ASN A 577 40.40 -2.34 14.02
C ASN A 577 39.22 -1.44 13.62
N GLY A 578 38.54 -1.77 12.53
CA GLY A 578 37.30 -1.10 12.14
C GLY A 578 36.24 -1.23 13.25
N THR A 579 35.41 -0.21 13.37
CA THR A 579 34.33 -0.14 14.35
C THR A 579 32.99 -0.06 13.69
N ASP A 580 31.94 -0.47 14.37
CA ASP A 580 30.57 -0.33 13.89
C ASP A 580 30.18 1.16 13.76
N HIS A 581 29.91 1.61 12.57
CA HIS A 581 29.45 2.96 12.29
C HIS A 581 28.12 2.96 11.55
N LEU A 582 27.26 3.93 11.88
CA LEU A 582 26.04 4.17 11.12
C LEU A 582 26.39 4.83 9.78
N VAL A 583 25.98 4.22 8.68
CA VAL A 583 26.18 4.71 7.30
C VAL A 583 24.87 4.75 6.55
N GLY A 584 24.70 5.73 5.66
CA GLY A 584 23.63 5.70 4.69
C GLY A 584 23.93 4.66 3.59
N SER A 585 22.96 3.87 3.22
CA SER A 585 23.07 2.75 2.27
C SER A 585 21.95 2.79 1.24
N VAL A 586 22.30 2.66 -0.03
CA VAL A 586 21.36 2.43 -1.13
C VAL A 586 21.78 1.18 -1.85
N GLY A 587 20.85 0.23 -1.99
CA GLY A 587 21.07 -1.06 -2.62
C GLY A 587 20.05 -1.34 -3.71
N TYR A 588 20.50 -2.04 -4.74
CA TYR A 588 19.65 -2.64 -5.76
C TYR A 588 20.14 -4.05 -6.06
N GLU A 589 19.21 -4.97 -6.30
CA GLU A 589 19.49 -6.36 -6.64
C GLU A 589 18.52 -6.87 -7.70
N SER A 590 19.02 -7.75 -8.57
CA SER A 590 18.24 -8.39 -9.62
C SER A 590 18.72 -9.81 -9.85
N GLY A 591 17.78 -10.73 -10.12
CA GLY A 591 18.15 -12.14 -10.23
C GLY A 591 16.99 -13.06 -10.55
N TRP A 592 17.04 -14.24 -9.98
CA TRP A 592 16.07 -15.31 -10.21
C TRP A 592 15.57 -15.89 -8.90
N SER A 593 14.35 -16.40 -8.94
CA SER A 593 13.76 -17.15 -7.83
C SER A 593 13.08 -18.44 -8.33
N TRP A 594 12.91 -19.41 -7.42
CA TRP A 594 12.28 -20.70 -7.67
C TRP A 594 11.36 -21.04 -6.51
N ALA A 595 10.14 -21.50 -6.81
CA ALA A 595 9.19 -21.97 -5.81
C ALA A 595 9.19 -23.50 -5.73
N PHE A 596 9.16 -24.06 -4.52
CA PHE A 596 9.23 -25.50 -4.24
C PHE A 596 8.12 -25.95 -3.31
N GLY A 597 7.84 -27.24 -3.33
CA GLY A 597 6.84 -27.89 -2.51
C GLY A 597 5.55 -28.13 -3.28
N THR A 598 4.57 -28.71 -2.59
CA THR A 598 3.27 -29.04 -3.16
C THR A 598 2.29 -27.88 -2.92
N PRO A 599 1.81 -27.23 -3.98
CA PRO A 599 0.79 -26.19 -3.84
C PRO A 599 -0.57 -26.83 -3.47
N LYS A 600 -1.46 -26.00 -2.93
CA LYS A 600 -2.86 -26.44 -2.73
C LYS A 600 -3.52 -26.68 -4.10
N ALA A 601 -4.34 -27.76 -4.16
CA ALA A 601 -5.09 -28.08 -5.38
C ALA A 601 -6.05 -26.97 -5.75
N ASN A 602 -6.21 -26.72 -7.05
CA ASN A 602 -7.19 -25.80 -7.62
C ASN A 602 -7.10 -24.37 -7.06
N THR A 603 -5.95 -23.98 -6.48
CA THR A 603 -5.66 -22.61 -6.08
C THR A 603 -4.62 -21.99 -6.99
N GLY A 604 -4.65 -20.65 -7.14
CA GLY A 604 -3.60 -19.90 -7.82
C GLY A 604 -2.34 -19.70 -6.99
N GLU A 605 -2.20 -20.39 -5.86
CA GLU A 605 -1.03 -20.29 -5.00
C GLU A 605 0.19 -20.97 -5.60
N MET A 606 1.34 -20.32 -5.51
CA MET A 606 2.62 -20.93 -5.82
C MET A 606 2.99 -21.97 -4.75
N PRO A 607 3.92 -22.89 -5.02
CA PRO A 607 4.49 -23.75 -3.98
C PRO A 607 4.98 -22.94 -2.77
N PRO A 608 4.89 -23.47 -1.53
CA PRO A 608 5.03 -22.68 -0.30
C PRO A 608 6.47 -22.28 0.06
N GLN A 609 7.47 -22.86 -0.61
CA GLN A 609 8.88 -22.62 -0.35
C GLN A 609 9.50 -21.82 -1.49
N LEU A 610 10.47 -20.97 -1.18
CA LEU A 610 11.12 -20.09 -2.14
C LEU A 610 12.62 -20.13 -1.95
N CYS A 611 13.37 -20.30 -3.03
CA CYS A 611 14.80 -19.98 -3.08
C CYS A 611 15.05 -18.92 -4.13
N TYR A 612 16.11 -18.14 -3.95
CA TYR A 612 16.47 -17.05 -4.84
C TYR A 612 17.97 -16.83 -4.91
N THR A 613 18.39 -16.18 -5.97
CA THR A 613 19.74 -15.65 -6.12
C THR A 613 19.68 -14.31 -6.82
N PHE A 614 20.44 -13.35 -6.32
CA PHE A 614 20.54 -11.99 -6.84
C PHE A 614 21.99 -11.63 -7.15
N LEU A 615 22.19 -10.86 -8.18
CA LEU A 615 23.33 -9.99 -8.34
C LEU A 615 22.99 -8.65 -7.69
N SER A 616 23.79 -8.21 -6.73
CA SER A 616 23.55 -7.00 -5.93
C SER A 616 24.59 -5.93 -6.18
N GLY A 617 24.16 -4.67 -6.09
CA GLY A 617 25.00 -3.48 -6.07
C GLY A 617 24.59 -2.60 -4.91
N THR A 618 25.56 -2.13 -4.11
CA THR A 618 25.30 -1.30 -2.92
C THR A 618 26.29 -0.14 -2.86
N ALA A 619 25.81 1.04 -2.59
CA ALA A 619 26.61 2.23 -2.29
C ALA A 619 26.35 2.68 -0.86
N GLN A 620 27.42 2.93 -0.11
CA GLN A 620 27.35 3.37 1.29
C GLN A 620 28.17 4.63 1.50
N THR A 621 27.67 5.53 2.35
CA THR A 621 28.36 6.76 2.73
C THR A 621 28.23 7.04 4.21
N GLY A 622 29.31 7.46 4.85
CA GLY A 622 29.31 7.77 6.28
C GLY A 622 30.72 8.02 6.83
N ARG A 623 30.76 8.70 7.98
CA ARG A 623 32.04 9.10 8.61
C ARG A 623 32.89 7.92 9.09
N GLY A 624 32.30 6.76 9.31
CA GLY A 624 32.99 5.55 9.76
C GLY A 624 33.66 4.77 8.64
N LEU A 625 33.41 5.14 7.38
CA LEU A 625 34.03 4.49 6.23
C LEU A 625 35.33 5.18 5.87
N ASN A 626 36.31 4.39 5.42
CA ASN A 626 37.53 4.96 4.83
C ASN A 626 37.14 5.88 3.64
N LYS A 627 37.66 7.10 3.62
CA LYS A 627 37.30 8.16 2.65
C LYS A 627 35.81 8.54 2.64
N GLY A 628 35.01 8.10 3.61
CA GLY A 628 33.61 8.44 3.76
C GLY A 628 32.65 7.71 2.82
N PHE A 629 33.11 6.74 2.00
CA PHE A 629 32.27 5.97 1.10
C PHE A 629 32.82 4.57 0.85
N ARG A 630 31.94 3.67 0.43
CA ARG A 630 32.28 2.42 -0.22
C ARG A 630 31.20 2.02 -1.22
N VAL A 631 31.58 1.35 -2.28
CA VAL A 631 30.68 0.71 -3.22
C VAL A 631 30.96 -0.78 -3.28
N GLY A 632 29.91 -1.58 -3.39
CA GLY A 632 30.04 -3.03 -3.40
C GLY A 632 29.17 -3.65 -4.48
N THR A 633 29.63 -4.75 -5.01
CA THR A 633 28.82 -5.66 -5.82
C THR A 633 28.99 -7.07 -5.30
N GLY A 634 27.98 -7.91 -5.48
CA GLY A 634 28.05 -9.26 -4.94
C GLY A 634 26.89 -10.14 -5.37
N VAL A 635 26.88 -11.34 -4.80
CA VAL A 635 25.82 -12.32 -4.99
C VAL A 635 25.13 -12.54 -3.65
N ASN A 636 23.81 -12.45 -3.63
CA ASN A 636 22.97 -12.83 -2.51
C ASN A 636 22.19 -14.09 -2.89
N ALA A 637 22.23 -15.13 -2.08
CA ALA A 637 21.46 -16.35 -2.30
C ALA A 637 20.78 -16.78 -1.01
N GLY A 638 19.52 -17.15 -1.08
CA GLY A 638 18.78 -17.54 0.09
C GLY A 638 17.56 -18.42 -0.21
N CYS A 639 17.05 -19.00 0.86
CA CYS A 639 15.83 -19.81 0.81
C CYS A 639 14.94 -19.49 2.00
N ARG A 640 13.64 -19.49 1.76
CA ARG A 640 12.58 -19.42 2.76
C ARG A 640 11.81 -20.73 2.77
N TYR A 641 11.57 -21.26 3.97
CA TYR A 641 10.81 -22.49 4.19
C TYR A 641 9.64 -22.22 5.13
N GLN A 642 8.46 -22.61 4.71
CA GLN A 642 7.29 -22.70 5.59
C GLN A 642 7.25 -24.10 6.18
N ILE A 643 7.64 -24.25 7.44
CA ILE A 643 7.70 -25.54 8.13
C ILE A 643 6.28 -26.02 8.49
N ASN A 644 5.48 -25.09 8.98
CA ASN A 644 4.04 -25.27 9.21
C ASN A 644 3.31 -23.92 9.18
N ASN A 645 2.04 -23.87 9.53
CA ASN A 645 1.24 -22.65 9.49
C ASN A 645 1.74 -21.55 10.44
N GLN A 646 2.46 -21.90 11.50
CA GLN A 646 2.96 -20.99 12.52
C GLN A 646 4.46 -20.76 12.44
N LEU A 647 5.23 -21.71 11.88
CA LEU A 647 6.70 -21.71 11.93
C LEU A 647 7.28 -21.56 10.52
N ARG A 648 8.13 -20.55 10.35
CA ARG A 648 8.85 -20.25 9.11
C ARG A 648 10.33 -20.05 9.41
N ALA A 649 11.17 -20.44 8.44
CA ALA A 649 12.62 -20.27 8.50
C ALA A 649 13.10 -19.60 7.20
N GLN A 650 14.16 -18.83 7.31
CA GLN A 650 14.88 -18.25 6.18
C GLN A 650 16.39 -18.35 6.42
N ALA A 651 17.14 -18.68 5.39
CA ALA A 651 18.59 -18.62 5.40
C ALA A 651 19.06 -17.85 4.17
N GLU A 652 20.03 -16.97 4.33
CA GLU A 652 20.62 -16.17 3.25
C GLU A 652 22.13 -16.07 3.41
N LEU A 653 22.85 -16.15 2.30
CA LEU A 653 24.28 -15.90 2.18
C LEU A 653 24.47 -14.71 1.25
N GLN A 654 25.19 -13.71 1.73
CA GLN A 654 25.58 -12.53 0.97
C GLN A 654 27.09 -12.53 0.79
N LEU A 655 27.56 -12.27 -0.43
CA LEU A 655 28.97 -12.25 -0.81
C LEU A 655 29.33 -10.90 -1.44
N PRO A 656 29.29 -9.79 -0.71
CA PRO A 656 29.67 -8.49 -1.25
C PRO A 656 31.18 -8.34 -1.36
N TYR A 657 31.61 -7.78 -2.50
CA TYR A 657 32.97 -7.31 -2.75
C TYR A 657 32.97 -5.79 -2.71
N TRP A 658 33.63 -5.22 -1.71
CA TRP A 658 33.66 -3.79 -1.43
C TRP A 658 34.88 -3.10 -2.06
N TYR A 659 34.70 -1.87 -2.49
CA TYR A 659 35.72 -0.97 -3.03
C TYR A 659 35.60 0.42 -2.36
N HIS A 660 36.73 0.92 -1.82
CA HIS A 660 36.85 2.22 -1.15
C HIS A 660 37.68 3.24 -1.92
N GLY A 661 38.12 2.93 -3.13
CA GLY A 661 39.16 3.68 -3.83
C GLY A 661 40.57 3.23 -3.42
N ASN A 662 41.55 3.57 -4.25
CA ASN A 662 42.94 3.23 -3.96
C ASN A 662 43.43 3.99 -2.73
N SER A 663 44.07 3.31 -1.79
CA SER A 663 44.74 3.89 -0.63
C SER A 663 46.24 3.75 -0.82
N ASN A 664 46.98 4.85 -0.54
CA ASN A 664 48.44 4.82 -0.45
C ASN A 664 48.94 4.43 0.95
N GLU A 665 47.99 4.19 1.90
CA GLU A 665 48.33 3.78 3.25
C GLU A 665 48.47 2.28 3.33
N SER A 666 49.57 1.79 3.86
CA SER A 666 49.88 0.34 3.97
C SER A 666 48.86 -0.46 4.79
N ASP A 667 48.14 0.23 5.70
CA ASP A 667 47.23 -0.40 6.65
C ASP A 667 45.75 -0.41 6.19
N VAL A 668 45.45 0.23 5.05
CA VAL A 668 44.07 0.32 4.53
C VAL A 668 43.97 -0.40 3.19
N ARG A 669 43.00 -1.32 3.10
CA ARG A 669 42.69 -1.97 1.83
C ARG A 669 41.77 -1.14 0.97
N GLY A 670 42.07 -1.03 -0.33
CA GLY A 670 41.17 -0.43 -1.30
C GLY A 670 39.95 -1.30 -1.62
N HIS A 671 40.05 -2.60 -1.42
CA HIS A 671 38.98 -3.57 -1.74
C HIS A 671 39.09 -4.83 -0.89
N TYR A 672 37.93 -5.51 -0.64
CA TYR A 672 37.86 -6.74 0.15
C TYR A 672 36.51 -7.46 0.02
N TRP A 673 36.50 -8.77 0.29
CA TRP A 673 35.27 -9.55 0.46
C TRP A 673 34.79 -9.48 1.90
N GLN A 674 33.46 -9.43 2.07
CA GLN A 674 32.81 -9.48 3.38
C GLN A 674 31.61 -10.43 3.34
N PRO A 675 31.84 -11.76 3.36
CA PRO A 675 30.73 -12.71 3.38
C PRO A 675 29.89 -12.54 4.64
N ILE A 676 28.56 -12.59 4.49
CA ILE A 676 27.61 -12.51 5.60
C ILE A 676 26.59 -13.64 5.43
N SER A 677 26.41 -14.46 6.48
CA SER A 677 25.30 -15.43 6.53
C SER A 677 24.28 -15.01 7.55
N THR A 678 23.00 -15.22 7.22
CA THR A 678 21.89 -14.94 8.13
C THR A 678 20.94 -16.13 8.22
N LEU A 679 20.40 -16.35 9.40
CA LEU A 679 19.36 -17.32 9.66
C LEU A 679 18.24 -16.62 10.46
N GLY A 680 17.01 -16.74 9.97
CA GLY A 680 15.82 -16.25 10.67
C GLY A 680 14.84 -17.39 10.92
N LEU A 681 14.23 -17.41 12.10
CA LEU A 681 13.18 -18.34 12.46
C LEU A 681 12.07 -17.55 13.15
N GLN A 682 10.83 -17.66 12.68
CA GLN A 682 9.69 -17.03 13.31
C GLN A 682 8.60 -18.04 13.65
N TYR A 683 8.09 -17.92 14.88
CA TYR A 683 6.93 -18.65 15.38
C TYR A 683 5.80 -17.67 15.71
N ASP A 684 4.66 -17.79 15.03
CA ASP A 684 3.47 -16.98 15.31
C ASP A 684 2.70 -17.57 16.47
N ILE A 685 2.55 -16.81 17.54
CA ILE A 685 1.69 -17.14 18.66
C ILE A 685 0.23 -16.98 18.24
N ASP A 686 -0.07 -15.86 17.62
CA ASP A 686 -1.37 -15.52 17.06
C ASP A 686 -1.24 -14.53 15.87
N LYS A 687 -2.35 -13.91 15.45
CA LYS A 687 -2.39 -12.92 14.36
C LYS A 687 -1.60 -11.63 14.68
N LYS A 688 -1.42 -11.33 15.97
CA LYS A 688 -0.82 -10.09 16.46
C LYS A 688 0.51 -10.26 17.16
N GLN A 689 0.95 -11.49 17.41
CA GLN A 689 2.13 -11.76 18.24
C GLN A 689 2.99 -12.86 17.64
N ALA A 690 4.29 -12.65 17.66
CA ALA A 690 5.27 -13.62 17.20
C ALA A 690 6.54 -13.61 18.07
N LEU A 691 7.25 -14.73 18.05
CA LEU A 691 8.62 -14.87 18.53
C LEU A 691 9.55 -15.02 17.35
N ARG A 692 10.68 -14.32 17.34
CA ARG A 692 11.67 -14.42 16.27
C ARG A 692 13.07 -14.65 16.85
N LEU A 693 13.77 -15.59 16.24
CA LEU A 693 15.19 -15.82 16.42
C LEU A 693 15.90 -15.40 15.14
N ASN A 694 16.86 -14.49 15.24
CA ASN A 694 17.77 -14.13 14.16
C ASN A 694 19.19 -14.52 14.58
N ALA A 695 19.97 -15.04 13.63
CA ALA A 695 21.39 -15.26 13.81
C ALA A 695 22.11 -14.79 12.55
N SER A 696 23.21 -14.10 12.69
CA SER A 696 24.07 -13.70 11.60
C SER A 696 25.54 -13.89 11.94
N TYR A 697 26.33 -14.10 10.89
CA TYR A 697 27.78 -14.19 10.99
C TYR A 697 28.41 -13.38 9.87
N ASP A 698 29.25 -12.42 10.23
CA ASP A 698 29.98 -11.53 9.32
C ASP A 698 31.46 -11.93 9.34
N TRP A 699 31.95 -12.54 8.22
CA TRP A 699 33.34 -12.96 8.11
C TRP A 699 34.23 -11.77 7.79
N GLN A 700 35.16 -11.49 8.68
CA GLN A 700 36.15 -10.46 8.52
C GLN A 700 37.54 -11.02 8.80
N ASP A 701 38.52 -10.63 7.99
CA ASP A 701 39.91 -11.08 8.17
C ASP A 701 40.82 -10.00 8.81
N ARG A 702 40.31 -8.77 8.94
CA ARG A 702 41.07 -7.68 9.61
C ARG A 702 40.43 -7.12 10.85
N VAL A 703 39.15 -7.22 10.99
CA VAL A 703 38.37 -6.89 12.18
C VAL A 703 37.86 -8.18 12.79
N ALA A 704 37.49 -8.15 14.06
CA ALA A 704 36.96 -9.32 14.71
C ALA A 704 35.68 -9.79 13.95
N ASP A 705 35.57 -11.09 13.69
CA ASP A 705 34.34 -11.69 13.18
C ASP A 705 33.21 -11.36 14.16
N HIS A 706 32.06 -11.06 13.57
CA HIS A 706 30.88 -10.76 14.36
C HIS A 706 29.80 -11.81 14.14
N ASP A 707 29.61 -12.62 15.18
CA ASP A 707 28.37 -13.37 15.37
C ASP A 707 27.36 -12.49 16.12
N ASP A 708 26.14 -12.45 15.64
CA ASP A 708 25.02 -11.74 16.27
C ASP A 708 23.83 -12.71 16.37
N VAL A 709 23.38 -12.98 17.60
CA VAL A 709 22.23 -13.83 17.86
C VAL A 709 21.24 -13.04 18.68
N GLN A 710 20.01 -12.92 18.18
CA GLN A 710 18.94 -12.15 18.79
C GLN A 710 17.67 -13.00 18.92
N PHE A 711 17.06 -12.98 20.08
CA PHE A 711 15.71 -13.47 20.31
C PHE A 711 14.78 -12.27 20.59
N SER A 712 13.65 -12.17 19.89
CA SER A 712 12.72 -11.05 20.02
C SER A 712 11.26 -11.48 20.12
N TYR A 713 10.51 -10.74 20.96
CA TYR A 713 9.06 -10.74 20.97
C TYR A 713 8.56 -9.60 20.10
N ARG A 714 7.66 -9.93 19.19
CA ARG A 714 7.10 -9.02 18.18
C ARG A 714 5.59 -8.86 18.39
N ARG A 715 5.11 -7.64 18.34
CA ARG A 715 3.69 -7.32 18.47
C ARG A 715 3.24 -6.43 17.30
N TYR A 716 2.21 -6.89 16.62
CA TYR A 716 1.57 -6.18 15.50
C TYR A 716 0.33 -5.44 16.00
N PHE A 717 0.11 -4.17 15.59
CA PHE A 717 -0.97 -3.28 16.05
C PHE A 717 -1.42 -2.27 14.99
#